data_f5ab34ef34a478ebb05ab768c1c7c0b5
#
_entry.id   f5ab34ef34a478ebb05ab768c1c7c0b5
#
_cell.length_a   1.000
_cell.length_b   1.000
_cell.length_c   1.000
_cell.angle_alpha   90.00
_cell.angle_beta   90.00
_cell.angle_gamma   90.00
#
_symmetry.space_group_name_H-M   'P 1'
#
loop_
_entity.id
_entity.type
_entity.pdbx_description
1 polymer ?
#
loop_
_entity_poly.entity_id
_entity_poly.type
_entity_poly.pdbx_seq_one_letter_code
_entity_poly.pdbx_strand_id
1 'polypeptide(L)'
;MATKNQKDKCLVRLNTMLSNSSVEFADHIEIMDTIQKAKAELKLQKMDDIEVDEVAQEAQAQILLQRKINKRNAIENEIKGRKLVDYVLREFPENPQEGLIAILVGSNRQKIGARASVAVQQHSAVNNAINGFQLLLEKNGVSEFFHTADDGVQKRIAKVLQELGEQPEAELNKPKAKVVLTEKNKKIVKVGTLMHENSESMRLNLNDRGANIGKIWGYIVRQSHDPHRVRNAADILKDTETTYDEKLEGAMPWNKNYNRNFNAWKKYVMPLLDEEKTFANVNDIDQFMVYAYSSLVKNQNLKSDGADFAFNAKSSKDMSKSSQMKRVLHFKNSDSWFDYNSKFGMGSLSESYYAGLTSAGRNIGIMDTLGTKPEDTYKKIVKAVGNRIATDLGDPGRISEDSLQKFLDVVTGRVYETGSYTAAKYSAILRSIASMAKLGGATIAAVADIAQYAGEMRYQGRSFFGSMAEATGSLLRRKNTKEKKNIAKVIGVMFDNSTYDTAGRFQVGDNMPRKWTNAQRTFFKYNLLSWWTNNLKESAVLGMANNIAQNKNLTFDKLDPGLRTLFKQYDINSTTWNIIRRTAMKKADDGTEFLDLSTLDNISDIEAKLISGLDNPSARELRNIKDSFRTSVSGMLLDRATYAVIEPDARVKAELTRSSIAGTFMGEAIRFIAQFKAFPVSIIMKTLGREKSFIHAGQTARGLE
;
A
#
# COMPACT_ATOMS: atom_id res chain seq x y z
N MET A 1 35.93 30.56 0.29
CA MET A 1 35.50 30.46 1.71
C MET A 1 34.90 31.82 2.11
N ALA A 2 33.61 31.82 2.49
CA ALA A 2 32.98 33.05 2.98
C ALA A 2 33.71 33.50 4.28
N THR A 3 34.04 34.76 4.39
CA THR A 3 34.72 35.31 5.58
C THR A 3 33.78 35.21 6.79
N LYS A 4 34.36 35.10 8.00
CA LYS A 4 33.60 35.06 9.27
C LYS A 4 32.57 36.20 9.35
N ASN A 5 32.90 37.35 8.78
CA ASN A 5 32.04 38.53 8.71
C ASN A 5 30.80 38.38 7.82
N GLN A 6 30.85 37.57 6.74
CA GLN A 6 29.69 37.30 5.88
C GLN A 6 28.74 36.31 6.52
N LYS A 7 29.26 35.32 7.27
CA LYS A 7 28.46 34.38 8.05
C LYS A 7 27.69 35.09 9.18
N ASP A 8 28.35 36.05 9.86
CA ASP A 8 27.74 36.81 10.95
C ASP A 8 26.64 37.75 10.44
N LYS A 9 26.82 38.40 9.27
CA LYS A 9 25.80 39.27 8.66
C LYS A 9 24.55 38.51 8.26
N CYS A 10 24.67 37.31 7.68
CA CYS A 10 23.57 36.46 7.32
C CYS A 10 22.77 36.02 8.55
N LEU A 11 23.45 35.62 9.62
CA LEU A 11 22.81 35.26 10.89
C LEU A 11 22.10 36.43 11.56
N VAL A 12 22.71 37.63 11.54
CA VAL A 12 22.11 38.85 12.10
C VAL A 12 20.87 39.24 11.32
N ARG A 13 20.90 39.18 9.97
CA ARG A 13 19.75 39.54 9.12
C ARG A 13 18.58 38.54 9.30
N LEU A 14 18.90 37.26 9.40
CA LEU A 14 17.94 36.21 9.70
C LEU A 14 17.30 36.38 11.08
N ASN A 15 18.10 36.66 12.10
CA ASN A 15 17.61 36.97 13.43
C ASN A 15 16.69 38.20 13.45
N THR A 16 17.01 39.22 12.66
CA THR A 16 16.20 40.43 12.54
C THR A 16 14.86 40.14 11.84
N MET A 17 14.88 39.32 10.80
CA MET A 17 13.62 38.89 10.10
C MET A 17 12.73 38.05 11.01
N LEU A 18 13.31 37.14 11.79
CA LEU A 18 12.61 36.27 12.70
C LEU A 18 12.06 36.98 13.94
N SER A 19 12.83 37.96 14.48
CA SER A 19 12.36 38.77 15.61
C SER A 19 11.25 39.75 15.25
N ASN A 20 11.13 40.12 13.97
CA ASN A 20 10.08 40.99 13.45
C ASN A 20 8.84 40.20 13.00
N SER A 21 8.87 38.85 12.98
CA SER A 21 7.77 37.99 12.68
C SER A 21 7.16 37.45 13.98
N SER A 22 5.85 37.19 14.03
CA SER A 22 5.16 36.57 15.17
C SER A 22 5.48 35.07 15.31
N VAL A 23 6.75 34.70 15.19
CA VAL A 23 7.26 33.32 15.20
C VAL A 23 7.72 32.97 16.61
N GLU A 24 7.26 31.85 17.17
CA GLU A 24 7.68 31.38 18.47
C GLU A 24 9.16 30.97 18.51
N PHE A 25 9.82 31.02 19.66
CA PHE A 25 11.25 30.73 19.81
C PHE A 25 11.64 29.31 19.36
N ALA A 26 10.78 28.34 19.56
CA ALA A 26 10.99 26.96 19.07
C ALA A 26 11.03 26.89 17.54
N ASP A 27 10.22 27.70 16.87
CA ASP A 27 10.17 27.86 15.42
C ASP A 27 11.44 28.48 14.87
N HIS A 28 11.98 29.41 15.61
CA HIS A 28 13.22 30.08 15.29
C HIS A 28 14.40 29.09 15.17
N ILE A 29 14.53 28.17 16.14
CA ILE A 29 15.57 27.13 16.13
C ILE A 29 15.42 26.21 14.93
N GLU A 30 14.18 25.76 14.64
CA GLU A 30 13.89 24.84 13.51
C GLU A 30 14.15 25.52 12.15
N ILE A 31 13.79 26.80 12.02
CA ILE A 31 14.10 27.59 10.82
C ILE A 31 15.61 27.74 10.63
N MET A 32 16.33 28.04 11.70
CA MET A 32 17.80 28.18 11.66
C MET A 32 18.47 26.85 11.26
N ASP A 33 18.04 25.72 11.83
CA ASP A 33 18.56 24.39 11.46
C ASP A 33 18.26 24.06 9.99
N THR A 34 17.05 24.37 9.52
CA THR A 34 16.67 24.15 8.12
C THR A 34 17.49 24.98 7.16
N ILE A 35 17.77 26.24 7.51
CA ILE A 35 18.61 27.12 6.69
C ILE A 35 20.07 26.68 6.72
N GLN A 36 20.58 26.16 7.85
CA GLN A 36 21.93 25.60 7.89
C GLN A 36 22.03 24.37 6.99
N LYS A 37 21.00 23.52 6.95
CA LYS A 37 20.90 22.37 6.03
C LYS A 37 20.81 22.83 4.57
N ALA A 38 19.97 23.82 4.27
CA ALA A 38 19.85 24.40 2.93
C ALA A 38 21.19 25.05 2.48
N LYS A 39 21.93 25.65 3.42
CA LYS A 39 23.31 26.15 3.15
C LYS A 39 24.24 25.04 2.69
N ALA A 40 24.19 23.88 3.31
CA ALA A 40 24.98 22.72 2.91
C ALA A 40 24.57 22.19 1.53
N GLU A 41 23.26 22.19 1.26
CA GLU A 41 22.71 21.68 0.01
C GLU A 41 22.96 22.59 -1.20
N LEU A 42 22.92 23.92 -1.02
CA LEU A 42 22.94 24.90 -2.12
C LEU A 42 24.28 25.62 -2.28
N LYS A 43 25.33 25.25 -1.52
CA LYS A 43 26.61 25.95 -1.54
C LYS A 43 26.44 27.48 -1.36
N LEU A 44 25.59 27.89 -0.43
CA LEU A 44 25.23 29.29 -0.12
C LEU A 44 26.44 30.21 0.12
N GLN A 45 27.65 29.67 0.15
CA GLN A 45 28.87 30.45 0.22
C GLN A 45 29.12 31.38 -0.98
N LYS A 46 28.40 31.19 -2.08
CA LYS A 46 28.48 31.98 -3.32
C LYS A 46 27.23 32.83 -3.61
N MET A 47 26.20 32.74 -2.78
CA MET A 47 24.96 33.49 -2.96
C MET A 47 25.09 34.92 -2.46
N ASP A 48 24.42 35.84 -3.12
CA ASP A 48 24.31 37.22 -2.65
C ASP A 48 23.27 37.37 -1.51
N ASP A 49 23.15 38.57 -0.95
CA ASP A 49 22.26 38.83 0.18
C ASP A 49 20.77 38.65 -0.20
N ILE A 50 20.40 38.88 -1.47
CA ILE A 50 19.03 38.76 -1.98
C ILE A 50 18.63 37.26 -2.09
N GLU A 51 19.52 36.46 -2.68
CA GLU A 51 19.32 34.99 -2.79
C GLU A 51 19.20 34.34 -1.40
N VAL A 52 19.97 34.82 -0.41
CA VAL A 52 19.89 34.33 0.98
C VAL A 52 18.57 34.71 1.63
N ASP A 53 18.04 35.90 1.38
CA ASP A 53 16.75 36.34 1.90
C ASP A 53 15.60 35.51 1.26
N GLU A 54 15.65 35.25 -0.03
CA GLU A 54 14.67 34.41 -0.73
C GLU A 54 14.66 32.99 -0.19
N VAL A 55 15.82 32.35 -0.01
CA VAL A 55 15.92 31.00 0.58
C VAL A 55 15.42 30.97 2.02
N ALA A 56 15.69 32.04 2.81
CA ALA A 56 15.19 32.14 4.17
C ALA A 56 13.67 32.26 4.23
N GLN A 57 13.07 33.07 3.35
CA GLN A 57 11.62 33.19 3.23
C GLN A 57 10.96 31.89 2.78
N GLU A 58 11.55 31.19 1.83
CA GLU A 58 11.05 29.90 1.36
C GLU A 58 11.11 28.85 2.47
N ALA A 59 12.23 28.74 3.19
CA ALA A 59 12.40 27.83 4.32
C ALA A 59 11.38 28.12 5.43
N GLN A 60 11.15 29.41 5.76
CA GLN A 60 10.12 29.83 6.71
C GLN A 60 8.71 29.41 6.24
N ALA A 61 8.39 29.65 4.97
CA ALA A 61 7.11 29.28 4.40
C ALA A 61 6.88 27.74 4.44
N GLN A 62 7.91 26.96 4.14
CA GLN A 62 7.86 25.50 4.21
C GLN A 62 7.63 24.99 5.65
N ILE A 63 8.32 25.56 6.64
CA ILE A 63 8.13 25.18 8.06
C ILE A 63 6.72 25.53 8.53
N LEU A 64 6.23 26.72 8.23
CA LEU A 64 4.88 27.14 8.59
C LEU A 64 3.81 26.25 7.91
N LEU A 65 4.03 25.89 6.64
CA LEU A 65 3.16 24.96 5.92
C LEU A 65 3.17 23.58 6.59
N GLN A 66 4.35 23.04 6.92
CA GLN A 66 4.49 21.76 7.61
C GLN A 66 3.77 21.76 8.97
N ARG A 67 3.86 22.84 9.72
CA ARG A 67 3.13 22.98 10.99
C ARG A 67 1.62 23.01 10.81
N LYS A 68 1.13 23.77 9.82
CA LYS A 68 -0.30 23.74 9.47
C LYS A 68 -0.77 22.33 9.11
N ILE A 69 0.03 21.60 8.33
CA ILE A 69 -0.23 20.19 7.98
C ILE A 69 -0.23 19.32 9.25
N ASN A 70 0.77 19.43 10.09
CA ASN A 70 0.89 18.66 11.33
C ASN A 70 -0.28 18.93 12.28
N LYS A 71 -0.65 20.21 12.49
CA LYS A 71 -1.80 20.58 13.33
C LYS A 71 -3.11 20.03 12.78
N ARG A 72 -3.34 20.16 11.48
CA ARG A 72 -4.50 19.58 10.80
C ARG A 72 -4.54 18.07 10.98
N ASN A 73 -3.44 17.37 10.68
CA ASN A 73 -3.35 15.92 10.80
C ASN A 73 -3.58 15.45 12.25
N ALA A 74 -3.10 16.20 13.24
CA ALA A 74 -3.35 15.90 14.64
C ALA A 74 -4.85 15.95 14.97
N ILE A 75 -5.55 16.98 14.49
CA ILE A 75 -7.01 17.13 14.65
C ILE A 75 -7.76 16.00 13.92
N GLU A 76 -7.41 15.72 12.66
CA GLU A 76 -8.02 14.65 11.88
C GLU A 76 -7.81 13.26 12.55
N ASN A 77 -6.61 12.99 13.05
CA ASN A 77 -6.31 11.73 13.78
C ASN A 77 -7.11 11.63 15.07
N GLU A 78 -7.27 12.74 15.80
CA GLU A 78 -8.08 12.78 17.03
C GLU A 78 -9.56 12.51 16.73
N ILE A 79 -10.12 13.15 15.71
CA ILE A 79 -11.51 12.93 15.29
C ILE A 79 -11.73 11.47 14.87
N LYS A 80 -10.81 10.91 14.07
CA LYS A 80 -10.85 9.49 13.68
C LYS A 80 -10.78 8.58 14.91
N GLY A 81 -9.84 8.87 15.81
CA GLY A 81 -9.68 8.11 17.06
C GLY A 81 -10.95 8.10 17.92
N ARG A 82 -11.58 9.26 18.12
CA ARG A 82 -12.84 9.35 18.90
C ARG A 82 -13.98 8.56 18.25
N LYS A 83 -14.17 8.71 16.94
CA LYS A 83 -15.19 7.93 16.20
C LYS A 83 -14.96 6.41 16.34
N LEU A 84 -13.71 5.95 16.38
CA LEU A 84 -13.39 4.55 16.55
C LEU A 84 -13.57 4.07 18.00
N VAL A 85 -13.29 4.90 18.99
CA VAL A 85 -13.64 4.61 20.40
C VAL A 85 -15.15 4.44 20.57
N ASP A 86 -15.93 5.40 20.08
CA ASP A 86 -17.39 5.35 20.12
C ASP A 86 -17.95 4.11 19.39
N TYR A 87 -17.34 3.75 18.26
CA TYR A 87 -17.68 2.54 17.51
C TYR A 87 -17.45 1.28 18.35
N VAL A 88 -16.28 1.14 19.00
CA VAL A 88 -15.97 -0.03 19.83
C VAL A 88 -16.94 -0.15 21.00
N LEU A 89 -17.17 0.93 21.71
CA LEU A 89 -18.03 0.94 22.90
C LEU A 89 -19.50 0.68 22.56
N ARG A 90 -19.99 1.18 21.41
CA ARG A 90 -21.37 0.99 20.97
C ARG A 90 -21.61 -0.40 20.40
N GLU A 91 -20.72 -0.85 19.49
CA GLU A 91 -20.95 -2.08 18.74
C GLU A 91 -20.41 -3.33 19.44
N PHE A 92 -19.45 -3.19 20.35
CA PHE A 92 -18.82 -4.29 21.07
C PHE A 92 -18.82 -4.09 22.61
N PRO A 93 -19.96 -3.74 23.23
CA PRO A 93 -19.99 -3.41 24.66
C PRO A 93 -19.59 -4.61 25.55
N GLU A 94 -19.95 -5.85 25.14
CA GLU A 94 -19.62 -7.07 25.89
C GLU A 94 -18.17 -7.55 25.68
N ASN A 95 -17.58 -7.23 24.54
CA ASN A 95 -16.21 -7.64 24.18
C ASN A 95 -15.48 -6.53 23.42
N PRO A 96 -15.07 -5.45 24.10
CA PRO A 96 -14.37 -4.33 23.48
C PRO A 96 -13.03 -4.70 22.85
N GLN A 97 -12.35 -5.74 23.36
CA GLN A 97 -11.12 -6.25 22.75
C GLN A 97 -11.38 -6.77 21.33
N GLU A 98 -12.48 -7.49 21.10
CA GLU A 98 -12.87 -7.90 19.74
C GLU A 98 -13.17 -6.69 18.86
N GLY A 99 -13.78 -5.63 19.38
CA GLY A 99 -14.00 -4.37 18.67
C GLY A 99 -12.69 -3.71 18.23
N LEU A 100 -11.69 -3.70 19.10
CA LEU A 100 -10.36 -3.19 18.79
C LEU A 100 -9.67 -4.02 17.68
N ILE A 101 -9.80 -5.35 17.73
CA ILE A 101 -9.30 -6.26 16.68
C ILE A 101 -10.05 -6.00 15.37
N ALA A 102 -11.38 -5.82 15.42
CA ALA A 102 -12.22 -5.61 14.26
C ALA A 102 -11.85 -4.36 13.48
N ILE A 103 -11.40 -3.28 14.13
CA ILE A 103 -10.87 -2.09 13.47
C ILE A 103 -9.71 -2.46 12.54
N LEU A 104 -8.80 -3.33 12.97
CA LEU A 104 -7.59 -3.65 12.22
C LEU A 104 -7.83 -4.70 11.14
N VAL A 105 -8.46 -5.83 11.49
CA VAL A 105 -8.51 -7.03 10.64
C VAL A 105 -9.92 -7.61 10.48
N GLY A 106 -10.95 -6.92 10.93
CA GLY A 106 -12.34 -7.36 10.86
C GLY A 106 -12.77 -8.24 12.03
N SER A 107 -14.09 -8.40 12.19
CA SER A 107 -14.67 -9.28 13.19
C SER A 107 -14.87 -10.69 12.64
N ASN A 108 -14.46 -11.72 13.40
CA ASN A 108 -14.72 -13.11 13.03
C ASN A 108 -16.19 -13.54 13.21
N ARG A 109 -17.00 -12.70 13.83
CA ARG A 109 -18.43 -12.96 14.06
C ARG A 109 -19.34 -12.25 13.07
N GLN A 110 -18.79 -11.46 12.15
CA GLN A 110 -19.53 -10.61 11.20
C GLN A 110 -20.74 -9.91 11.85
N LYS A 111 -20.49 -9.33 13.03
CA LYS A 111 -21.52 -8.72 13.85
C LYS A 111 -22.23 -7.62 13.07
N ILE A 112 -23.54 -7.50 13.27
CA ILE A 112 -24.31 -6.32 12.83
C ILE A 112 -23.60 -5.09 13.41
N GLY A 113 -23.35 -4.08 12.56
CA GLY A 113 -22.58 -2.88 12.95
C GLY A 113 -21.07 -3.00 12.75
N ALA A 114 -20.53 -4.17 12.35
CA ALA A 114 -19.14 -4.24 11.90
C ALA A 114 -18.91 -3.29 10.73
N ARG A 115 -17.74 -2.65 10.69
CA ARG A 115 -17.31 -1.78 9.60
C ARG A 115 -16.14 -2.43 8.85
N ALA A 116 -15.84 -1.89 7.68
CA ALA A 116 -14.65 -2.29 6.93
C ALA A 116 -13.39 -2.04 7.76
N SER A 117 -12.55 -3.08 7.92
CA SER A 117 -11.30 -3.00 8.66
C SER A 117 -10.19 -2.29 7.87
N VAL A 118 -9.12 -1.87 8.57
CA VAL A 118 -7.90 -1.38 7.93
C VAL A 118 -7.40 -2.34 6.86
N ALA A 119 -7.39 -3.64 7.13
CA ALA A 119 -6.94 -4.66 6.17
C ALA A 119 -7.79 -4.66 4.89
N VAL A 120 -9.11 -4.54 4.99
CA VAL A 120 -10.02 -4.43 3.85
C VAL A 120 -9.79 -3.15 3.07
N GLN A 121 -9.62 -2.01 3.77
CA GLN A 121 -9.34 -0.73 3.12
C GLN A 121 -8.00 -0.76 2.37
N GLN A 122 -6.97 -1.34 2.97
CA GLN A 122 -5.68 -1.54 2.30
C GLN A 122 -5.80 -2.42 1.06
N HIS A 123 -6.53 -3.54 1.17
CA HIS A 123 -6.74 -4.46 0.05
C HIS A 123 -7.47 -3.75 -1.10
N SER A 124 -8.55 -3.02 -0.80
CA SER A 124 -9.30 -2.26 -1.79
C SER A 124 -8.45 -1.16 -2.44
N ALA A 125 -7.75 -0.34 -1.66
CA ALA A 125 -6.93 0.75 -2.19
C ALA A 125 -5.77 0.25 -3.07
N VAL A 126 -5.14 -0.87 -2.70
CA VAL A 126 -4.11 -1.52 -3.54
C VAL A 126 -4.69 -1.99 -4.87
N ASN A 127 -5.83 -2.70 -4.82
CA ASN A 127 -6.48 -3.18 -6.04
C ASN A 127 -6.94 -2.02 -6.93
N ASN A 128 -7.50 -0.96 -6.36
CA ASN A 128 -7.89 0.24 -7.10
C ASN A 128 -6.69 0.91 -7.79
N ALA A 129 -5.55 1.03 -7.09
CA ALA A 129 -4.34 1.62 -7.65
C ALA A 129 -3.78 0.81 -8.83
N ILE A 130 -3.70 -0.51 -8.68
CA ILE A 130 -3.14 -1.40 -9.70
C ILE A 130 -4.09 -1.52 -10.89
N ASN A 131 -5.38 -1.80 -10.63
CA ASN A 131 -6.36 -1.97 -11.70
C ASN A 131 -6.68 -0.65 -12.41
N GLY A 132 -6.67 0.47 -11.69
CA GLY A 132 -6.80 1.80 -12.28
C GLY A 132 -5.72 2.07 -13.32
N PHE A 133 -4.47 1.76 -12.99
CA PHE A 133 -3.36 1.87 -13.96
C PHE A 133 -3.50 0.88 -15.11
N GLN A 134 -3.88 -0.37 -14.84
CA GLN A 134 -4.10 -1.38 -15.88
C GLN A 134 -5.19 -0.95 -16.88
N LEU A 135 -6.32 -0.46 -16.37
CA LEU A 135 -7.39 0.07 -17.23
C LEU A 135 -6.94 1.28 -18.06
N LEU A 136 -6.09 2.13 -17.47
CA LEU A 136 -5.51 3.27 -18.18
C LEU A 136 -4.64 2.81 -19.34
N LEU A 137 -3.80 1.79 -19.16
CA LEU A 137 -3.00 1.18 -20.22
C LEU A 137 -3.88 0.54 -21.31
N GLU A 138 -4.92 -0.18 -20.93
CA GLU A 138 -5.86 -0.84 -21.87
C GLU A 138 -6.64 0.18 -22.70
N LYS A 139 -7.20 1.22 -22.05
CA LYS A 139 -7.92 2.32 -22.71
C LYS A 139 -7.06 3.03 -23.77
N ASN A 140 -5.74 3.08 -23.55
CA ASN A 140 -4.80 3.69 -24.47
C ASN A 140 -4.14 2.69 -25.45
N GLY A 141 -4.53 1.41 -25.43
CA GLY A 141 -4.03 0.40 -26.36
C GLY A 141 -2.56 0.02 -26.19
N VAL A 142 -1.99 0.24 -25.00
CA VAL A 142 -0.56 0.00 -24.73
C VAL A 142 -0.31 -1.05 -23.63
N SER A 143 -1.35 -1.75 -23.16
CA SER A 143 -1.24 -2.73 -22.09
C SER A 143 -0.31 -3.90 -22.44
N GLU A 144 -0.55 -4.56 -23.58
CA GLU A 144 0.30 -5.67 -24.04
C GLU A 144 1.75 -5.20 -24.24
N PHE A 145 1.94 -4.05 -24.88
CA PHE A 145 3.26 -3.46 -25.10
C PHE A 145 4.00 -3.22 -23.77
N PHE A 146 3.33 -2.73 -22.75
CA PHE A 146 3.94 -2.50 -21.44
C PHE A 146 4.35 -3.81 -20.75
N HIS A 147 3.50 -4.84 -20.78
CA HIS A 147 3.75 -6.12 -20.11
C HIS A 147 4.79 -7.00 -20.82
N THR A 148 4.94 -6.84 -22.14
CA THR A 148 5.93 -7.59 -22.95
C THR A 148 7.21 -6.82 -23.20
N ALA A 149 7.33 -5.58 -22.67
CA ALA A 149 8.49 -4.73 -22.87
C ALA A 149 9.79 -5.42 -22.37
N ASP A 150 10.75 -5.53 -23.26
CA ASP A 150 12.11 -5.97 -22.93
C ASP A 150 12.89 -4.89 -22.16
N ASP A 151 14.08 -5.22 -21.70
CA ASP A 151 14.92 -4.31 -20.93
C ASP A 151 15.28 -3.03 -21.73
N GLY A 152 15.49 -3.14 -23.05
CA GLY A 152 15.79 -2.01 -23.90
C GLY A 152 14.61 -1.03 -23.99
N VAL A 153 13.40 -1.54 -24.14
CA VAL A 153 12.17 -0.73 -24.15
C VAL A 153 11.94 -0.11 -22.77
N GLN A 154 12.12 -0.87 -21.68
CA GLN A 154 11.95 -0.36 -20.32
C GLN A 154 12.97 0.74 -19.98
N LYS A 155 14.22 0.63 -20.46
CA LYS A 155 15.24 1.68 -20.32
C LYS A 155 14.82 2.97 -21.00
N ARG A 156 14.23 2.88 -22.19
CA ARG A 156 13.70 4.05 -22.94
C ARG A 156 12.47 4.65 -22.25
N ILE A 157 11.59 3.84 -21.63
CA ILE A 157 10.48 4.35 -20.82
C ILE A 157 11.02 5.11 -19.59
N ALA A 158 12.05 4.58 -18.91
CA ALA A 158 12.67 5.27 -17.77
C ALA A 158 13.26 6.63 -18.17
N LYS A 159 13.84 6.75 -19.38
CA LYS A 159 14.32 8.01 -19.92
C LYS A 159 13.18 9.02 -20.14
N VAL A 160 12.05 8.58 -20.70
CA VAL A 160 10.85 9.44 -20.85
C VAL A 160 10.35 9.92 -19.49
N LEU A 161 10.33 9.06 -18.46
CA LEU A 161 9.94 9.45 -17.09
C LEU A 161 10.87 10.53 -16.54
N GLN A 162 12.17 10.42 -16.75
CA GLN A 162 13.14 11.42 -16.34
C GLN A 162 12.87 12.76 -17.07
N GLU A 163 12.76 12.75 -18.40
CA GLU A 163 12.54 13.94 -19.23
C GLU A 163 11.23 14.67 -18.84
N LEU A 164 10.16 13.91 -18.54
CA LEU A 164 8.91 14.48 -18.03
C LEU A 164 9.05 15.08 -16.63
N GLY A 165 9.88 14.48 -15.79
CA GLY A 165 10.10 14.95 -14.43
C GLY A 165 11.05 16.15 -14.32
N GLU A 166 11.96 16.34 -15.25
CA GLU A 166 12.94 17.45 -15.26
C GLU A 166 12.35 18.80 -15.68
N GLN A 167 11.08 18.84 -16.03
CA GLN A 167 10.46 20.07 -16.52
C GLN A 167 10.08 21.00 -15.36
N PRO A 168 10.46 22.29 -15.45
CA PRO A 168 10.05 23.27 -14.45
C PRO A 168 8.53 23.39 -14.39
N GLU A 169 7.99 23.62 -13.19
CA GLU A 169 6.59 24.04 -13.06
C GLU A 169 6.37 25.32 -13.85
N ALA A 170 5.22 25.43 -14.50
CA ALA A 170 4.85 26.68 -15.14
C ALA A 170 4.87 27.77 -14.07
N GLU A 171 5.69 28.80 -14.26
CA GLU A 171 5.59 30.04 -13.47
C GLU A 171 4.15 30.54 -13.56
N LEU A 172 3.66 31.13 -12.46
CA LEU A 172 2.27 31.56 -12.27
C LEU A 172 1.85 32.57 -13.32
N ASN A 173 1.82 32.45 -14.51
CA ASN A 173 1.41 33.32 -15.62
C ASN A 173 2.14 33.06 -16.95
N LYS A 174 2.92 31.98 -17.07
CA LYS A 174 3.51 31.60 -18.33
C LYS A 174 2.85 30.33 -18.88
N PRO A 175 2.55 30.24 -20.19
CA PRO A 175 2.02 29.01 -20.77
C PRO A 175 3.03 27.88 -20.54
N LYS A 176 2.54 26.68 -20.17
CA LYS A 176 3.37 25.48 -20.00
C LYS A 176 4.25 25.29 -21.25
N ALA A 177 5.56 25.34 -21.07
CA ALA A 177 6.48 25.00 -22.14
C ALA A 177 6.17 23.58 -22.63
N LYS A 178 6.06 23.42 -23.96
CA LYS A 178 5.79 22.11 -24.56
C LYS A 178 6.99 21.21 -24.30
N VAL A 179 6.72 20.09 -23.63
CA VAL A 179 7.74 19.06 -23.34
C VAL A 179 8.35 18.58 -24.65
N VAL A 180 9.64 18.78 -24.83
CA VAL A 180 10.38 18.21 -25.96
C VAL A 180 10.99 16.89 -25.46
N LEU A 181 10.34 15.77 -25.82
CA LEU A 181 10.87 14.44 -25.52
C LEU A 181 11.85 14.02 -26.63
N THR A 182 12.97 13.42 -26.23
CA THR A 182 13.96 12.88 -27.18
C THR A 182 13.48 11.56 -27.80
N GLU A 183 12.59 10.84 -27.11
CA GLU A 183 12.00 9.58 -27.58
C GLU A 183 10.98 9.80 -28.68
N LYS A 184 11.12 9.07 -29.81
CA LYS A 184 10.25 9.18 -31.00
C LYS A 184 9.18 8.08 -31.07
N ASN A 185 9.35 6.96 -30.36
CA ASN A 185 8.38 5.87 -30.38
C ASN A 185 7.13 6.24 -29.59
N LYS A 186 6.02 6.42 -30.31
CA LYS A 186 4.74 6.85 -29.73
C LYS A 186 4.23 5.96 -28.60
N LYS A 187 4.47 4.62 -28.66
CA LYS A 187 4.04 3.71 -27.59
C LYS A 187 4.89 3.89 -26.34
N ILE A 188 6.19 4.07 -26.46
CA ILE A 188 7.10 4.33 -25.35
C ILE A 188 6.76 5.66 -24.67
N VAL A 189 6.61 6.72 -25.44
CA VAL A 189 6.19 8.04 -24.95
C VAL A 189 4.85 7.93 -24.22
N LYS A 190 3.88 7.22 -24.82
CA LYS A 190 2.55 7.07 -24.23
C LYS A 190 2.61 6.36 -22.88
N VAL A 191 3.34 5.24 -22.79
CA VAL A 191 3.51 4.51 -21.51
C VAL A 191 4.20 5.38 -20.45
N GLY A 192 5.32 6.03 -20.80
CA GLY A 192 6.01 6.92 -19.88
C GLY A 192 5.13 8.06 -19.36
N THR A 193 4.34 8.68 -20.24
CA THR A 193 3.38 9.74 -19.87
C THR A 193 2.31 9.20 -18.93
N LEU A 194 1.70 8.05 -19.23
CA LEU A 194 0.68 7.44 -18.37
C LEU A 194 1.23 7.07 -16.98
N MET A 195 2.46 6.54 -16.92
CA MET A 195 3.12 6.24 -15.64
C MET A 195 3.38 7.52 -14.83
N HIS A 196 3.85 8.58 -15.49
CA HIS A 196 4.10 9.87 -14.84
C HIS A 196 2.81 10.49 -14.28
N GLU A 197 1.78 10.60 -15.11
CA GLU A 197 0.46 11.14 -14.71
C GLU A 197 -0.18 10.35 -13.57
N ASN A 198 -0.13 9.02 -13.66
CA ASN A 198 -0.66 8.15 -12.60
C ASN A 198 0.13 8.27 -11.29
N SER A 199 1.46 8.40 -11.36
CA SER A 199 2.29 8.62 -10.17
C SER A 199 1.97 9.95 -9.50
N GLU A 200 1.75 11.01 -10.28
CA GLU A 200 1.36 12.31 -9.77
C GLU A 200 -0.04 12.27 -9.13
N SER A 201 -0.99 11.58 -9.76
CA SER A 201 -2.32 11.35 -9.19
C SER A 201 -2.23 10.62 -7.83
N MET A 202 -1.39 9.57 -7.73
CA MET A 202 -1.19 8.85 -6.47
C MET A 202 -0.53 9.72 -5.39
N ARG A 203 0.44 10.57 -5.77
CA ARG A 203 1.06 11.55 -4.87
C ARG A 203 0.04 12.52 -4.30
N LEU A 204 -0.81 13.10 -5.16
CA LEU A 204 -1.87 14.02 -4.73
C LEU A 204 -2.89 13.33 -3.84
N ASN A 205 -3.26 12.10 -4.17
CA ASN A 205 -4.18 11.29 -3.39
C ASN A 205 -3.66 11.03 -1.96
N LEU A 206 -2.36 10.71 -1.81
CA LEU A 206 -1.71 10.59 -0.51
C LEU A 206 -1.67 11.93 0.24
N ASN A 207 -1.34 13.04 -0.43
CA ASN A 207 -1.30 14.35 0.16
C ASN A 207 -2.69 14.82 0.62
N ASP A 208 -3.73 14.47 -0.12
CA ASP A 208 -5.11 14.74 0.26
C ASP A 208 -5.50 14.03 1.57
N ARG A 209 -4.80 12.93 1.94
CA ARG A 209 -4.97 12.21 3.21
C ARG A 209 -4.02 12.62 4.33
N GLY A 210 -3.24 13.67 4.09
CA GLY A 210 -2.36 14.24 5.12
C GLY A 210 -0.89 13.92 4.97
N ALA A 211 -0.48 13.19 3.92
CA ALA A 211 0.93 13.13 3.55
C ALA A 211 1.43 14.52 3.12
N ASN A 212 2.74 14.70 3.13
CA ASN A 212 3.38 15.89 2.60
C ASN A 212 4.52 15.44 1.66
N ILE A 213 4.11 14.94 0.49
CA ILE A 213 5.04 14.46 -0.52
C ILE A 213 5.25 15.58 -1.53
N GLY A 214 6.47 16.13 -1.55
CA GLY A 214 6.89 17.09 -2.56
C GLY A 214 6.93 16.46 -3.95
N LYS A 215 6.85 17.29 -4.99
CA LYS A 215 7.09 16.85 -6.36
C LYS A 215 8.58 16.62 -6.53
N ILE A 216 8.96 15.44 -7.00
CA ILE A 216 10.36 15.10 -7.26
C ILE A 216 10.59 15.23 -8.75
N TRP A 217 11.47 16.15 -9.12
CA TRP A 217 11.90 16.34 -10.50
C TRP A 217 12.74 15.14 -10.96
N GLY A 218 12.54 14.70 -12.21
CA GLY A 218 13.21 13.51 -12.72
C GLY A 218 12.78 12.22 -12.01
N TYR A 219 11.54 12.16 -11.49
CA TYR A 219 11.08 11.00 -10.74
C TYR A 219 11.08 9.75 -11.60
N ILE A 220 12.01 8.85 -11.29
CA ILE A 220 11.98 7.46 -11.71
C ILE A 220 11.53 6.63 -10.51
N VAL A 221 10.77 5.58 -10.76
CA VAL A 221 10.22 4.70 -9.71
C VAL A 221 11.29 4.30 -8.69
N ARG A 222 10.91 4.25 -7.41
CA ARG A 222 11.81 3.80 -6.33
C ARG A 222 12.27 2.38 -6.61
N GLN A 223 13.57 2.13 -6.43
CA GLN A 223 14.15 0.81 -6.57
C GLN A 223 13.70 -0.12 -5.44
N SER A 224 13.45 -1.37 -5.82
CA SER A 224 13.35 -2.49 -4.89
C SER A 224 14.65 -3.27 -4.96
N HIS A 225 15.47 -3.20 -3.92
CA HIS A 225 16.75 -3.91 -3.87
C HIS A 225 16.53 -5.39 -3.57
N ASP A 226 17.25 -6.26 -4.27
CA ASP A 226 17.35 -7.68 -3.94
C ASP A 226 18.52 -7.90 -2.96
N PRO A 227 18.26 -8.18 -1.67
CA PRO A 227 19.31 -8.36 -0.68
C PRO A 227 20.28 -9.51 -1.03
N HIS A 228 19.80 -10.53 -1.74
CA HIS A 228 20.63 -11.63 -2.15
C HIS A 228 21.62 -11.22 -3.24
N ARG A 229 21.16 -10.43 -4.22
CA ARG A 229 22.03 -9.93 -5.29
C ARG A 229 23.09 -8.97 -4.72
N VAL A 230 22.68 -8.05 -3.85
CA VAL A 230 23.59 -7.12 -3.20
C VAL A 230 24.64 -7.88 -2.35
N ARG A 231 24.21 -8.92 -1.60
CA ARG A 231 25.10 -9.75 -0.78
C ARG A 231 26.14 -10.52 -1.60
N ASN A 232 25.84 -10.84 -2.84
CA ASN A 232 26.72 -11.57 -3.76
C ASN A 232 27.20 -10.68 -4.92
N ALA A 233 27.45 -9.40 -4.62
CA ALA A 233 27.74 -8.40 -5.63
C ALA A 233 28.96 -8.76 -6.50
N ALA A 234 30.04 -9.27 -5.93
CA ALA A 234 31.24 -9.68 -6.68
C ALA A 234 30.91 -10.74 -7.73
N ASP A 235 30.09 -11.73 -7.38
CA ASP A 235 29.71 -12.80 -8.32
C ASP A 235 28.72 -12.28 -9.38
N ILE A 236 27.76 -11.42 -9.00
CA ILE A 236 26.79 -10.79 -9.92
C ILE A 236 27.49 -9.90 -10.94
N LEU A 237 28.51 -9.16 -10.50
CA LEU A 237 29.31 -8.28 -11.35
C LEU A 237 30.41 -9.02 -12.10
N LYS A 238 30.67 -10.30 -11.76
CA LYS A 238 31.82 -11.09 -12.24
C LYS A 238 33.14 -10.38 -11.94
N ASP A 239 33.21 -9.74 -10.78
CA ASP A 239 34.39 -9.01 -10.33
C ASP A 239 35.38 -10.01 -9.70
N THR A 240 36.50 -10.24 -10.40
CA THR A 240 37.59 -11.09 -9.96
C THR A 240 38.75 -10.30 -9.35
N GLU A 241 38.75 -8.99 -9.51
CA GLU A 241 39.85 -8.10 -9.13
C GLU A 241 39.70 -7.54 -7.70
N THR A 242 38.47 -7.39 -7.23
CA THR A 242 38.22 -6.78 -5.92
C THR A 242 38.66 -7.72 -4.80
N THR A 243 39.61 -7.26 -4.02
CA THR A 243 40.17 -7.97 -2.86
C THR A 243 39.55 -7.44 -1.56
N TYR A 244 39.81 -8.16 -0.49
CA TYR A 244 39.48 -7.76 0.87
C TYR A 244 40.41 -6.61 1.32
N ASP A 245 39.85 -5.52 1.81
CA ASP A 245 40.58 -4.41 2.41
C ASP A 245 40.38 -4.42 3.93
N GLU A 246 41.47 -4.68 4.67
CA GLU A 246 41.46 -4.73 6.15
C GLU A 246 41.37 -3.34 6.80
N LYS A 247 41.69 -2.29 6.04
CA LYS A 247 41.75 -0.91 6.56
C LYS A 247 40.42 -0.19 6.51
N LEU A 248 39.37 -0.82 5.94
CA LEU A 248 38.08 -0.18 5.85
C LEU A 248 37.42 -0.11 7.22
N GLU A 249 37.16 1.09 7.71
CA GLU A 249 36.44 1.33 8.96
C GLU A 249 35.02 0.75 8.85
N GLY A 250 34.63 -0.14 9.74
CA GLY A 250 33.38 -0.92 9.66
C GLY A 250 33.48 -2.22 8.87
N ALA A 251 34.65 -2.56 8.32
CA ALA A 251 34.91 -3.89 7.78
C ALA A 251 34.68 -4.94 8.89
N MET A 252 34.05 -6.07 8.51
CA MET A 252 33.93 -7.21 9.41
C MET A 252 35.13 -8.13 9.15
N PRO A 253 36.26 -8.01 9.91
CA PRO A 253 37.50 -8.73 9.62
C PRO A 253 37.34 -10.24 9.56
N TRP A 254 36.35 -10.75 10.30
CA TRP A 254 35.99 -12.18 10.32
C TRP A 254 35.16 -12.64 9.10
N ASN A 255 34.71 -11.71 8.23
CA ASN A 255 33.87 -12.07 7.07
C ASN A 255 34.46 -11.47 5.77
N LYS A 256 35.57 -12.05 5.31
CA LYS A 256 36.27 -11.66 4.06
C LYS A 256 35.35 -11.63 2.85
N ASN A 257 34.40 -12.57 2.76
CA ASN A 257 33.44 -12.61 1.66
C ASN A 257 32.45 -11.45 1.70
N TYR A 258 32.01 -11.04 2.89
CA TYR A 258 31.14 -9.86 3.05
C TYR A 258 31.86 -8.59 2.57
N ASN A 259 33.09 -8.39 2.97
CA ASN A 259 33.89 -7.21 2.61
C ASN A 259 34.22 -7.18 1.12
N ARG A 260 34.57 -8.33 0.52
CA ARG A 260 34.76 -8.42 -0.94
C ARG A 260 33.51 -7.99 -1.71
N ASN A 261 32.34 -8.50 -1.33
CA ASN A 261 31.08 -8.13 -1.96
C ASN A 261 30.70 -6.67 -1.74
N PHE A 262 30.97 -6.11 -0.55
CA PHE A 262 30.80 -4.68 -0.27
C PHE A 262 31.67 -3.82 -1.20
N ASN A 263 32.96 -4.14 -1.32
CA ASN A 263 33.89 -3.40 -2.16
C ASN A 263 33.50 -3.47 -3.64
N ALA A 264 33.13 -4.64 -4.14
CA ALA A 264 32.63 -4.81 -5.50
C ALA A 264 31.35 -3.99 -5.74
N TRP A 265 30.40 -4.02 -4.81
CA TRP A 265 29.18 -3.23 -4.88
C TRP A 265 29.48 -1.73 -4.84
N LYS A 266 30.31 -1.26 -3.93
CA LYS A 266 30.71 0.14 -3.80
C LYS A 266 31.40 0.65 -5.07
N LYS A 267 32.41 -0.09 -5.58
CA LYS A 267 33.11 0.23 -6.83
C LYS A 267 32.16 0.39 -8.01
N TYR A 268 31.14 -0.46 -8.08
CA TYR A 268 30.13 -0.40 -9.15
C TYR A 268 29.13 0.73 -8.98
N VAL A 269 28.65 1.00 -7.74
CA VAL A 269 27.55 1.93 -7.53
C VAL A 269 28.00 3.40 -7.51
N MET A 270 29.20 3.69 -6.97
CA MET A 270 29.71 5.05 -6.83
C MET A 270 29.68 5.88 -8.14
N PRO A 271 30.15 5.35 -9.28
CA PRO A 271 30.10 6.10 -10.56
C PRO A 271 28.68 6.39 -11.06
N LEU A 272 27.69 5.64 -10.59
CA LEU A 272 26.29 5.78 -11.00
C LEU A 272 25.53 6.83 -10.18
N LEU A 273 26.07 7.20 -9.00
CA LEU A 273 25.41 8.13 -8.07
C LEU A 273 25.63 9.58 -8.45
N ASP A 274 24.61 10.38 -8.23
CA ASP A 274 24.68 11.82 -8.12
C ASP A 274 25.29 12.14 -6.73
N GLU A 275 26.56 12.47 -6.71
CA GLU A 275 27.32 12.66 -5.48
C GLU A 275 26.80 13.85 -4.67
N GLU A 276 26.43 14.94 -5.34
CA GLU A 276 25.94 16.16 -4.66
C GLU A 276 24.63 15.87 -3.92
N LYS A 277 23.70 15.14 -4.54
CA LYS A 277 22.42 14.79 -3.92
C LYS A 277 22.52 13.63 -2.91
N THR A 278 23.40 12.65 -3.18
CA THR A 278 23.54 11.47 -2.31
C THR A 278 24.27 11.81 -1.02
N PHE A 279 25.33 12.64 -1.12
CA PHE A 279 26.22 12.91 0.01
C PHE A 279 26.09 14.33 0.57
N ALA A 280 25.02 15.08 0.24
CA ALA A 280 24.80 16.45 0.67
C ALA A 280 24.97 16.66 2.19
N ASN A 281 24.54 15.71 2.99
CA ASN A 281 24.58 15.75 4.47
C ASN A 281 25.48 14.65 5.07
N VAL A 282 26.43 14.12 4.30
CA VAL A 282 27.29 13.01 4.71
C VAL A 282 28.68 13.53 5.01
N ASN A 283 29.15 13.37 6.25
CA ASN A 283 30.49 13.75 6.67
C ASN A 283 31.55 12.71 6.29
N ASP A 284 31.18 11.43 6.32
CA ASP A 284 32.03 10.30 5.99
C ASP A 284 31.32 9.40 4.97
N ILE A 285 31.77 9.49 3.72
CA ILE A 285 31.19 8.75 2.59
C ILE A 285 31.40 7.25 2.76
N ASP A 286 32.55 6.82 3.28
CA ASP A 286 32.87 5.41 3.42
C ASP A 286 31.97 4.75 4.48
N GLN A 287 31.83 5.39 5.62
CA GLN A 287 30.93 4.94 6.66
C GLN A 287 29.47 4.91 6.19
N PHE A 288 29.02 5.94 5.46
CA PHE A 288 27.70 5.98 4.85
C PHE A 288 27.47 4.77 3.92
N MET A 289 28.45 4.47 3.05
CA MET A 289 28.33 3.36 2.11
C MET A 289 28.31 2.01 2.81
N VAL A 290 29.06 1.82 3.91
CA VAL A 290 28.98 0.62 4.75
C VAL A 290 27.59 0.45 5.36
N TYR A 291 27.00 1.52 5.90
CA TYR A 291 25.65 1.47 6.46
C TYR A 291 24.60 1.21 5.38
N ALA A 292 24.70 1.87 4.22
CA ALA A 292 23.80 1.65 3.10
C ALA A 292 23.85 0.19 2.65
N TYR A 293 25.03 -0.37 2.41
CA TYR A 293 25.20 -1.77 2.03
C TYR A 293 24.66 -2.74 3.08
N SER A 294 25.01 -2.52 4.37
CA SER A 294 24.53 -3.35 5.47
C SER A 294 23.00 -3.36 5.57
N SER A 295 22.38 -2.20 5.39
CA SER A 295 20.92 -2.05 5.38
C SER A 295 20.28 -2.82 4.22
N LEU A 296 20.85 -2.73 3.02
CA LEU A 296 20.37 -3.44 1.84
C LEU A 296 20.50 -4.96 2.00
N VAL A 297 21.66 -5.45 2.48
CA VAL A 297 21.92 -6.88 2.70
C VAL A 297 21.02 -7.49 3.76
N LYS A 298 20.65 -6.72 4.80
CA LYS A 298 19.74 -7.14 5.87
C LYS A 298 18.27 -6.96 5.50
N ASN A 299 17.96 -6.42 4.33
CA ASN A 299 16.61 -6.03 3.91
C ASN A 299 15.93 -5.02 4.86
N GLN A 300 16.73 -4.17 5.52
CA GLN A 300 16.23 -3.15 6.44
C GLN A 300 15.74 -1.89 5.73
N ASN A 301 16.12 -1.72 4.46
CA ASN A 301 15.66 -0.64 3.59
C ASN A 301 14.14 -0.65 3.34
N LEU A 302 13.46 -1.78 3.57
CA LEU A 302 12.00 -1.87 3.52
C LEU A 302 11.34 -1.50 4.87
N LYS A 303 12.12 -1.45 5.94
CA LYS A 303 11.65 -1.26 7.32
C LYS A 303 11.72 0.17 7.79
N SER A 304 12.75 0.89 7.37
CA SER A 304 12.98 2.25 7.83
C SER A 304 12.32 3.23 6.89
N ASP A 305 11.57 4.13 7.43
CA ASP A 305 11.19 5.36 6.79
C ASP A 305 12.43 6.26 6.71
N GLY A 306 13.36 5.88 5.90
CA GLY A 306 14.52 6.52 5.23
C GLY A 306 15.26 7.69 5.86
N ALA A 307 14.80 8.28 6.92
CA ALA A 307 15.42 9.46 7.49
C ALA A 307 16.31 9.18 8.71
N ASP A 308 16.07 8.08 9.43
CA ASP A 308 16.84 7.74 10.62
C ASP A 308 17.68 6.48 10.40
N PHE A 309 18.72 6.60 9.62
CA PHE A 309 19.75 5.57 9.50
C PHE A 309 20.43 5.27 10.83
N ALA A 310 20.28 6.13 11.78
CA ALA A 310 21.13 6.04 12.93
C ALA A 310 20.47 5.54 14.20
N PHE A 311 19.28 5.72 14.61
CA PHE A 311 19.06 5.47 16.05
C PHE A 311 17.65 5.20 16.58
N ASN A 312 16.56 5.07 15.80
CA ASN A 312 15.28 4.80 16.46
C ASN A 312 14.39 3.75 15.78
N ALA A 313 14.73 2.49 16.00
CA ALA A 313 13.82 1.35 15.76
C ALA A 313 12.55 1.37 16.64
N LYS A 314 12.35 2.41 17.44
CA LYS A 314 11.23 2.56 18.38
C LYS A 314 10.29 3.74 18.08
N SER A 315 10.56 4.55 17.05
CA SER A 315 9.63 5.63 16.72
C SER A 315 8.42 5.10 15.96
N SER A 316 7.26 5.51 16.41
CA SER A 316 5.99 5.28 15.73
C SER A 316 6.03 5.81 14.29
N LYS A 317 5.55 5.00 13.35
CA LYS A 317 5.54 5.33 11.92
C LYS A 317 4.64 6.54 11.65
N ASP A 318 5.22 7.67 11.29
CA ASP A 318 4.50 8.86 10.85
C ASP A 318 4.35 8.86 9.32
N MET A 319 3.16 8.54 8.84
CA MET A 319 2.86 8.43 7.40
C MET A 319 2.97 9.77 6.68
N SER A 320 2.85 10.91 7.39
CA SER A 320 3.07 12.24 6.80
C SER A 320 4.53 12.48 6.44
N LYS A 321 5.45 11.84 7.16
CA LYS A 321 6.90 11.92 6.94
C LYS A 321 7.41 10.76 6.09
N SER A 322 6.88 9.56 6.26
CA SER A 322 7.33 8.36 5.55
C SER A 322 7.13 8.45 4.04
N SER A 323 6.13 9.22 3.63
CA SER A 323 5.87 9.49 2.22
C SER A 323 6.84 10.48 1.59
N GLN A 324 7.58 11.23 2.42
CA GLN A 324 8.65 12.14 1.98
C GLN A 324 10.02 11.43 1.89
N MET A 325 10.08 10.11 1.96
CA MET A 325 11.36 9.40 2.01
C MET A 325 12.32 9.94 0.95
N LYS A 326 13.30 10.72 1.40
CA LYS A 326 14.46 11.11 0.60
C LYS A 326 15.11 9.82 0.15
N ARG A 327 15.36 9.69 -1.15
CA ARG A 327 16.17 8.59 -1.65
C ARG A 327 17.53 8.67 -0.99
N VAL A 328 18.02 7.57 -0.45
CA VAL A 328 19.36 7.52 0.11
C VAL A 328 20.40 7.50 -1.00
N LEU A 329 20.16 6.71 -2.05
CA LEU A 329 20.98 6.66 -3.25
C LEU A 329 20.29 7.43 -4.38
N HIS A 330 20.86 8.54 -4.80
CA HIS A 330 20.42 9.32 -5.93
C HIS A 330 21.26 8.96 -7.15
N PHE A 331 20.64 8.54 -8.23
CA PHE A 331 21.33 8.21 -9.49
C PHE A 331 21.44 9.43 -10.37
N LYS A 332 22.55 9.55 -11.13
CA LYS A 332 22.82 10.69 -12.03
C LYS A 332 21.70 10.87 -13.05
N ASN A 333 21.22 9.77 -13.61
CA ASN A 333 20.21 9.76 -14.65
C ASN A 333 19.46 8.42 -14.72
N SER A 334 18.51 8.30 -15.62
CA SER A 334 17.73 7.08 -15.85
C SER A 334 18.57 5.89 -16.28
N ASP A 335 19.64 6.10 -17.04
CA ASP A 335 20.53 5.03 -17.48
C ASP A 335 21.27 4.43 -16.28
N SER A 336 21.84 5.28 -15.42
CA SER A 336 22.51 4.86 -14.19
C SER A 336 21.55 4.13 -13.24
N TRP A 337 20.32 4.63 -13.11
CA TRP A 337 19.28 3.95 -12.34
C TRP A 337 18.98 2.57 -12.91
N PHE A 338 18.79 2.47 -14.23
CA PHE A 338 18.43 1.23 -14.91
C PHE A 338 19.56 0.21 -14.83
N ASP A 339 20.81 0.63 -15.06
CA ASP A 339 21.98 -0.23 -14.98
C ASP A 339 22.14 -0.82 -13.56
N TYR A 340 21.96 -0.01 -12.52
CA TYR A 340 21.94 -0.49 -11.15
C TYR A 340 20.78 -1.46 -10.90
N ASN A 341 19.57 -1.11 -11.30
CA ASN A 341 18.38 -1.92 -11.07
C ASN A 341 18.45 -3.29 -11.78
N SER A 342 19.04 -3.36 -12.96
CA SER A 342 19.24 -4.61 -13.69
C SER A 342 20.14 -5.60 -12.94
N LYS A 343 21.13 -5.09 -12.18
CA LYS A 343 22.07 -5.91 -11.39
C LYS A 343 21.51 -6.24 -10.00
N PHE A 344 20.99 -5.26 -9.30
CA PHE A 344 20.68 -5.33 -7.87
C PHE A 344 19.20 -5.13 -7.53
N GLY A 345 18.34 -4.85 -8.50
CA GLY A 345 16.90 -4.72 -8.30
C GLY A 345 16.19 -6.06 -8.13
N MET A 346 15.06 -6.06 -7.42
CA MET A 346 14.19 -7.23 -7.28
C MET A 346 13.46 -7.55 -8.59
N GLY A 347 13.24 -6.58 -9.45
CA GLY A 347 12.47 -6.72 -10.67
C GLY A 347 12.76 -5.66 -11.72
N SER A 348 11.99 -5.73 -12.79
CA SER A 348 12.00 -4.77 -13.90
C SER A 348 11.45 -3.40 -13.49
N LEU A 349 11.47 -2.42 -14.39
CA LEU A 349 10.82 -1.11 -14.20
C LEU A 349 9.32 -1.28 -13.93
N SER A 350 8.63 -2.12 -14.70
CA SER A 350 7.20 -2.38 -14.52
C SER A 350 6.89 -3.03 -13.17
N GLU A 351 7.69 -4.02 -12.75
CA GLU A 351 7.56 -4.65 -11.43
C GLU A 351 7.80 -3.64 -10.29
N SER A 352 8.81 -2.80 -10.42
CA SER A 352 9.09 -1.73 -9.44
C SER A 352 7.96 -0.71 -9.37
N TYR A 353 7.33 -0.41 -10.52
CA TYR A 353 6.18 0.49 -10.57
C TYR A 353 4.96 -0.08 -9.84
N TYR A 354 4.61 -1.35 -10.07
CA TYR A 354 3.53 -2.01 -9.34
C TYR A 354 3.80 -2.12 -7.84
N ALA A 355 5.06 -2.31 -7.45
CA ALA A 355 5.46 -2.26 -6.04
C ALA A 355 5.19 -0.88 -5.42
N GLY A 356 5.48 0.18 -6.15
CA GLY A 356 5.16 1.55 -5.75
C GLY A 356 3.66 1.77 -5.56
N LEU A 357 2.84 1.32 -6.52
CA LEU A 357 1.37 1.39 -6.43
C LEU A 357 0.83 0.59 -5.24
N THR A 358 1.37 -0.60 -5.00
CA THR A 358 1.01 -1.42 -3.84
C THR A 358 1.31 -0.71 -2.53
N SER A 359 2.49 -0.10 -2.41
CA SER A 359 2.87 0.66 -1.23
C SER A 359 1.97 1.87 -1.02
N ALA A 360 1.70 2.64 -2.08
CA ALA A 360 0.81 3.79 -2.03
C ALA A 360 -0.62 3.39 -1.61
N GLY A 361 -1.18 2.32 -2.20
CA GLY A 361 -2.50 1.81 -1.85
C GLY A 361 -2.59 1.37 -0.38
N ARG A 362 -1.57 0.68 0.14
CA ARG A 362 -1.52 0.31 1.57
C ARG A 362 -1.52 1.55 2.48
N ASN A 363 -0.73 2.56 2.13
CA ASN A 363 -0.67 3.80 2.89
C ASN A 363 -2.02 4.54 2.85
N ILE A 364 -2.67 4.60 1.69
CA ILE A 364 -4.02 5.16 1.56
C ILE A 364 -5.00 4.45 2.50
N GLY A 365 -5.06 3.11 2.44
CA GLY A 365 -6.01 2.32 3.23
C GLY A 365 -5.82 2.48 4.75
N ILE A 366 -4.58 2.53 5.24
CA ILE A 366 -4.33 2.71 6.68
C ILE A 366 -4.60 4.16 7.11
N MET A 367 -4.26 5.16 6.28
CA MET A 367 -4.51 6.57 6.57
C MET A 367 -6.00 6.91 6.59
N ASP A 368 -6.82 6.26 5.78
CA ASP A 368 -8.27 6.45 5.78
C ASP A 368 -8.90 6.09 7.12
N THR A 369 -8.42 5.04 7.76
CA THR A 369 -8.98 4.58 9.05
C THR A 369 -8.27 5.19 10.26
N LEU A 370 -6.93 5.11 10.32
CA LEU A 370 -6.14 5.47 11.51
C LEU A 370 -5.40 6.80 11.38
N GLY A 371 -5.49 7.45 10.19
CA GLY A 371 -4.81 8.71 9.94
C GLY A 371 -3.31 8.56 9.71
N THR A 372 -2.59 9.68 9.81
CA THR A 372 -1.16 9.77 9.46
C THR A 372 -0.22 9.12 10.47
N LYS A 373 -0.67 8.89 11.71
CA LYS A 373 0.10 8.22 12.77
C LYS A 373 -0.63 6.96 13.27
N PRO A 374 -0.72 5.91 12.45
CA PRO A 374 -1.62 4.78 12.71
C PRO A 374 -1.34 4.08 14.04
N GLU A 375 -0.07 3.88 14.41
CA GLU A 375 0.31 3.22 15.66
C GLU A 375 -0.06 4.08 16.87
N ASP A 376 0.25 5.37 16.86
CA ASP A 376 -0.09 6.29 17.95
C ASP A 376 -1.60 6.45 18.09
N THR A 377 -2.30 6.59 16.96
CA THR A 377 -3.77 6.68 16.96
C THR A 377 -4.38 5.41 17.55
N TYR A 378 -3.91 4.23 17.12
CA TYR A 378 -4.43 2.97 17.64
C TYR A 378 -4.14 2.78 19.12
N LYS A 379 -2.92 3.08 19.60
CA LYS A 379 -2.57 3.05 21.03
C LYS A 379 -3.46 3.99 21.85
N LYS A 380 -3.74 5.20 21.35
CA LYS A 380 -4.67 6.13 22.00
C LYS A 380 -6.09 5.58 22.07
N ILE A 381 -6.57 4.92 21.01
CA ILE A 381 -7.88 4.25 21.00
C ILE A 381 -7.92 3.15 22.05
N VAL A 382 -6.93 2.26 22.07
CA VAL A 382 -6.82 1.17 23.06
C VAL A 382 -6.88 1.72 24.48
N LYS A 383 -6.07 2.74 24.78
CA LYS A 383 -6.03 3.40 26.09
C LYS A 383 -7.38 4.06 26.45
N ALA A 384 -7.99 4.76 25.48
CA ALA A 384 -9.27 5.44 25.72
C ALA A 384 -10.40 4.45 25.98
N VAL A 385 -10.46 3.34 25.23
CA VAL A 385 -11.43 2.25 25.45
C VAL A 385 -11.17 1.60 26.81
N GLY A 386 -9.92 1.30 27.15
CA GLY A 386 -9.54 0.72 28.45
C GLY A 386 -9.94 1.62 29.63
N ASN A 387 -9.68 2.92 29.55
CA ASN A 387 -10.06 3.88 30.58
C ASN A 387 -11.58 3.94 30.77
N ARG A 388 -12.36 3.94 29.70
CA ARG A 388 -13.83 3.94 29.77
C ARG A 388 -14.35 2.68 30.45
N ILE A 389 -13.82 1.52 30.08
CA ILE A 389 -14.21 0.24 30.68
C ILE A 389 -13.87 0.22 32.20
N ALA A 390 -12.67 0.67 32.56
CA ALA A 390 -12.26 0.77 33.95
C ALA A 390 -13.17 1.70 34.76
N THR A 391 -13.59 2.82 34.17
CA THR A 391 -14.49 3.78 34.84
C THR A 391 -15.92 3.27 34.93
N ASP A 392 -16.46 2.68 33.86
CA ASP A 392 -17.88 2.36 33.75
C ASP A 392 -18.19 0.96 34.31
N LEU A 393 -17.22 0.01 34.29
CA LEU A 393 -17.43 -1.39 34.72
C LEU A 393 -16.51 -1.87 35.83
N GLY A 394 -15.58 -1.05 36.30
CA GLY A 394 -14.66 -1.40 37.41
C GLY A 394 -13.66 -2.51 37.09
N ASP A 395 -13.47 -2.88 35.80
CA ASP A 395 -12.62 -4.01 35.39
C ASP A 395 -11.52 -3.54 34.41
N PRO A 396 -10.36 -3.12 34.90
CA PRO A 396 -9.24 -2.65 34.06
C PRO A 396 -8.53 -3.76 33.27
N GLY A 397 -8.81 -5.04 33.55
CA GLY A 397 -8.09 -6.20 32.97
C GLY A 397 -8.63 -6.73 31.63
N ARG A 398 -9.72 -6.17 31.09
CA ARG A 398 -10.40 -6.70 29.87
C ARG A 398 -9.65 -6.52 28.59
N ILE A 399 -8.61 -5.70 28.52
CA ILE A 399 -7.86 -5.41 27.28
C ILE A 399 -6.41 -5.85 27.49
N SER A 400 -5.97 -6.81 26.66
CA SER A 400 -4.58 -7.25 26.58
C SER A 400 -3.89 -6.57 25.40
N GLU A 401 -3.02 -5.59 25.66
CA GLU A 401 -2.26 -4.86 24.63
C GLU A 401 -1.38 -5.80 23.80
N ASP A 402 -0.70 -6.76 24.45
CA ASP A 402 0.16 -7.75 23.78
C ASP A 402 -0.62 -8.60 22.77
N SER A 403 -1.87 -8.96 23.11
CA SER A 403 -2.71 -9.72 22.19
C SER A 403 -3.17 -8.91 20.98
N LEU A 404 -3.22 -7.58 21.07
CA LEU A 404 -3.60 -6.66 20.00
C LEU A 404 -2.42 -6.36 19.05
N GLN A 405 -1.18 -6.41 19.57
CA GLN A 405 0.02 -6.03 18.79
C GLN A 405 0.18 -6.89 17.54
N LYS A 406 -0.09 -8.19 17.56
CA LYS A 406 0.00 -9.08 16.40
C LYS A 406 -0.87 -8.64 15.22
N PHE A 407 -2.05 -8.07 15.50
CA PHE A 407 -2.94 -7.55 14.45
C PHE A 407 -2.45 -6.22 13.89
N LEU A 408 -1.92 -5.36 14.76
CA LEU A 408 -1.30 -4.11 14.36
C LEU A 408 -0.07 -4.37 13.48
N ASP A 409 0.77 -5.34 13.84
CA ASP A 409 1.96 -5.71 13.07
C ASP A 409 1.63 -6.21 11.65
N VAL A 410 0.49 -6.89 11.47
CA VAL A 410 0.04 -7.32 10.14
C VAL A 410 -0.35 -6.13 9.27
N VAL A 411 -1.15 -5.19 9.78
CA VAL A 411 -1.63 -4.05 8.98
C VAL A 411 -0.56 -2.99 8.76
N THR A 412 0.40 -2.84 9.69
CA THR A 412 1.55 -1.95 9.51
C THR A 412 2.68 -2.57 8.70
N GLY A 413 2.63 -3.88 8.46
CA GLY A 413 3.64 -4.61 7.71
C GLY A 413 4.86 -5.05 8.52
N ARG A 414 4.90 -4.84 9.85
CA ARG A 414 6.01 -5.29 10.72
C ARG A 414 6.19 -6.80 10.72
N VAL A 415 5.13 -7.56 10.52
CA VAL A 415 5.18 -9.03 10.44
C VAL A 415 6.08 -9.54 9.32
N TYR A 416 6.36 -8.70 8.31
CA TYR A 416 7.25 -9.02 7.19
C TYR A 416 8.71 -8.65 7.45
N GLU A 417 9.02 -8.10 8.61
CA GLU A 417 10.38 -7.85 9.02
C GLU A 417 11.13 -9.17 9.24
N THR A 418 12.41 -9.20 8.80
CA THR A 418 13.23 -10.40 8.86
C THR A 418 14.36 -10.25 9.88
N GLY A 419 14.53 -11.24 10.76
CA GLY A 419 15.71 -11.34 11.60
C GLY A 419 16.94 -11.75 10.79
N SER A 420 16.88 -12.94 10.15
CA SER A 420 17.89 -13.41 9.21
C SER A 420 17.28 -13.60 7.83
N TYR A 421 17.70 -12.79 6.86
CA TYR A 421 17.25 -12.91 5.47
C TYR A 421 17.56 -14.29 4.87
N THR A 422 18.75 -14.83 5.16
CA THR A 422 19.16 -16.13 4.64
C THR A 422 18.27 -17.26 5.15
N ALA A 423 18.00 -17.27 6.47
CA ALA A 423 17.12 -18.28 7.07
C ALA A 423 15.69 -18.15 6.52
N ALA A 424 15.15 -16.92 6.44
CA ALA A 424 13.84 -16.68 5.86
C ALA A 424 13.73 -17.14 4.41
N LYS A 425 14.75 -16.87 3.59
CA LYS A 425 14.82 -17.29 2.18
C LYS A 425 14.78 -18.82 2.02
N TYR A 426 15.67 -19.55 2.70
CA TYR A 426 15.70 -21.02 2.56
C TYR A 426 14.42 -21.66 3.11
N SER A 427 13.90 -21.16 4.20
CA SER A 427 12.63 -21.61 4.75
C SER A 427 11.46 -21.34 3.80
N ALA A 428 11.41 -20.18 3.16
CA ALA A 428 10.40 -19.85 2.14
C ALA A 428 10.48 -20.83 0.93
N ILE A 429 11.69 -21.18 0.49
CA ILE A 429 11.90 -22.18 -0.57
C ILE A 429 11.35 -23.55 -0.14
N LEU A 430 11.70 -24.00 1.08
CA LEU A 430 11.20 -25.27 1.60
C LEU A 430 9.67 -25.28 1.72
N ARG A 431 9.08 -24.21 2.20
CA ARG A 431 7.61 -24.06 2.26
C ARG A 431 7.00 -24.10 0.86
N SER A 432 7.63 -23.47 -0.14
CA SER A 432 7.16 -23.51 -1.53
C SER A 432 7.19 -24.94 -2.09
N ILE A 433 8.26 -25.68 -1.89
CA ILE A 433 8.36 -27.09 -2.29
C ILE A 433 7.29 -27.93 -1.60
N ALA A 434 7.11 -27.76 -0.28
CA ALA A 434 6.09 -28.47 0.48
C ALA A 434 4.68 -28.13 0.00
N SER A 435 4.41 -26.87 -0.38
CA SER A 435 3.13 -26.46 -0.99
C SER A 435 2.89 -27.17 -2.32
N MET A 436 3.85 -27.16 -3.22
CA MET A 436 3.72 -27.83 -4.52
C MET A 436 3.49 -29.34 -4.34
N ALA A 437 4.24 -29.99 -3.43
CA ALA A 437 4.10 -31.41 -3.16
C ALA A 437 2.70 -31.78 -2.58
N LYS A 438 2.16 -30.96 -1.67
CA LYS A 438 0.89 -31.26 -1.00
C LYS A 438 -0.34 -30.76 -1.77
N LEU A 439 -0.22 -29.68 -2.54
CA LEU A 439 -1.33 -29.04 -3.23
C LEU A 439 -1.42 -29.43 -4.72
N GLY A 440 -0.63 -30.40 -5.19
CA GLY A 440 -0.69 -30.89 -6.57
C GLY A 440 -2.07 -31.41 -6.99
N GLY A 441 -2.83 -31.99 -6.04
CA GLY A 441 -4.21 -32.46 -6.24
C GLY A 441 -5.30 -31.53 -5.70
N ALA A 442 -4.95 -30.32 -5.26
CA ALA A 442 -5.88 -29.42 -4.55
C ALA A 442 -7.06 -28.92 -5.41
N THR A 443 -6.95 -28.99 -6.75
CA THR A 443 -8.05 -28.62 -7.67
C THR A 443 -9.29 -29.49 -7.43
N ILE A 444 -9.09 -30.76 -7.05
CA ILE A 444 -10.23 -31.65 -6.74
C ILE A 444 -10.92 -31.22 -5.44
N ALA A 445 -10.13 -30.81 -4.43
CA ALA A 445 -10.67 -30.29 -3.17
C ALA A 445 -11.37 -28.93 -3.32
N ALA A 446 -11.00 -28.16 -4.34
CA ALA A 446 -11.55 -26.84 -4.62
C ALA A 446 -13.03 -26.87 -5.08
N VAL A 447 -13.59 -28.04 -5.39
CA VAL A 447 -15.04 -28.19 -5.69
C VAL A 447 -15.90 -27.71 -4.53
N ALA A 448 -15.43 -27.82 -3.29
CA ALA A 448 -16.12 -27.27 -2.12
C ALA A 448 -16.31 -25.74 -2.18
N ASP A 449 -15.51 -25.02 -2.96
CA ASP A 449 -15.64 -23.57 -3.15
C ASP A 449 -16.97 -23.18 -3.82
N ILE A 450 -17.58 -24.08 -4.64
CA ILE A 450 -18.89 -23.84 -5.25
C ILE A 450 -19.97 -23.70 -4.16
N ALA A 451 -19.91 -24.55 -3.13
CA ALA A 451 -20.84 -24.48 -2.01
C ALA A 451 -20.62 -23.18 -1.17
N GLN A 452 -19.36 -22.77 -0.98
CA GLN A 452 -19.04 -21.52 -0.32
C GLN A 452 -19.54 -20.31 -1.11
N TYR A 453 -19.35 -20.29 -2.43
CA TYR A 453 -19.92 -19.29 -3.32
C TYR A 453 -21.43 -19.19 -3.15
N ALA A 454 -22.13 -20.32 -3.24
CA ALA A 454 -23.59 -20.36 -3.10
C ALA A 454 -24.05 -19.88 -1.72
N GLY A 455 -23.30 -20.24 -0.65
CA GLY A 455 -23.55 -19.75 0.69
C GLY A 455 -23.38 -18.24 0.81
N GLU A 456 -22.37 -17.67 0.14
CA GLU A 456 -22.17 -16.22 0.13
C GLU A 456 -23.29 -15.49 -0.65
N MET A 457 -23.69 -16.01 -1.79
CA MET A 457 -24.81 -15.44 -2.56
C MET A 457 -26.13 -15.51 -1.79
N ARG A 458 -26.35 -16.60 -1.04
CA ARG A 458 -27.49 -16.74 -0.14
C ARG A 458 -27.47 -15.70 0.99
N TYR A 459 -26.31 -15.43 1.57
CA TYR A 459 -26.14 -14.36 2.56
C TYR A 459 -26.63 -13.01 2.03
N GLN A 460 -26.47 -12.78 0.73
CA GLN A 460 -26.91 -11.57 0.03
C GLN A 460 -28.37 -11.67 -0.51
N GLY A 461 -29.15 -12.66 -0.08
CA GLY A 461 -30.55 -12.80 -0.43
C GLY A 461 -30.84 -13.57 -1.73
N ARG A 462 -29.84 -14.23 -2.36
CA ARG A 462 -30.03 -15.04 -3.57
C ARG A 462 -30.35 -16.51 -3.24
N SER A 463 -30.88 -17.21 -4.22
CA SER A 463 -31.14 -18.67 -4.10
C SER A 463 -29.81 -19.43 -4.02
N PHE A 464 -29.65 -20.32 -3.04
CA PHE A 464 -28.51 -21.20 -2.88
C PHE A 464 -28.25 -22.08 -4.10
N PHE A 465 -29.29 -22.84 -4.50
CA PHE A 465 -29.20 -23.77 -5.64
C PHE A 465 -29.04 -23.03 -6.97
N GLY A 466 -29.72 -21.90 -7.16
CA GLY A 466 -29.52 -21.03 -8.33
C GLY A 466 -28.09 -20.53 -8.44
N SER A 467 -27.49 -20.14 -7.33
CA SER A 467 -26.11 -19.69 -7.29
C SER A 467 -25.09 -20.82 -7.49
N MET A 468 -25.37 -22.04 -7.01
CA MET A 468 -24.54 -23.22 -7.34
C MET A 468 -24.56 -23.51 -8.84
N ALA A 469 -25.73 -23.47 -9.46
CA ALA A 469 -25.88 -23.69 -10.91
C ALA A 469 -25.15 -22.59 -11.71
N GLU A 470 -25.23 -21.34 -11.27
CA GLU A 470 -24.49 -20.20 -11.86
C GLU A 470 -22.97 -20.39 -11.76
N ALA A 471 -22.44 -20.72 -10.57
CA ALA A 471 -21.01 -20.98 -10.37
C ALA A 471 -20.53 -22.14 -11.26
N THR A 472 -21.25 -23.24 -11.27
CA THR A 472 -20.93 -24.40 -12.12
C THR A 472 -20.99 -24.04 -13.60
N GLY A 473 -22.02 -23.31 -14.01
CA GLY A 473 -22.18 -22.83 -15.39
C GLY A 473 -21.08 -21.86 -15.81
N SER A 474 -20.60 -20.99 -14.91
CA SER A 474 -19.52 -20.04 -15.19
C SER A 474 -18.16 -20.74 -15.37
N LEU A 475 -17.91 -21.79 -14.60
CA LEU A 475 -16.70 -22.61 -14.73
C LEU A 475 -16.70 -23.43 -16.05
N LEU A 476 -17.87 -23.89 -16.49
CA LEU A 476 -18.01 -24.67 -17.72
C LEU A 476 -18.07 -23.76 -18.97
N ARG A 477 -18.70 -22.60 -18.88
CA ARG A 477 -18.85 -21.65 -19.98
C ARG A 477 -17.64 -20.68 -20.01
N ARG A 478 -16.64 -20.98 -20.73
CA ARG A 478 -15.34 -20.30 -20.87
C ARG A 478 -15.35 -18.81 -21.28
N LYS A 479 -16.50 -18.15 -21.44
CA LYS A 479 -16.55 -16.79 -22.04
C LYS A 479 -17.44 -15.83 -21.26
N ASN A 480 -16.84 -15.11 -20.30
CA ASN A 480 -17.33 -13.77 -20.00
C ASN A 480 -17.01 -12.84 -21.17
N THR A 481 -17.98 -12.02 -21.58
CA THR A 481 -17.75 -11.00 -22.61
C THR A 481 -16.66 -10.03 -22.14
N LYS A 482 -16.00 -9.37 -23.09
CA LYS A 482 -14.97 -8.35 -22.80
C LYS A 482 -15.50 -7.30 -21.81
N GLU A 483 -16.76 -6.94 -21.92
CA GLU A 483 -17.41 -5.94 -21.08
C GLU A 483 -17.57 -6.42 -19.63
N LYS A 484 -18.04 -7.66 -19.41
CA LYS A 484 -18.14 -8.25 -18.07
C LYS A 484 -16.78 -8.32 -17.38
N LYS A 485 -15.73 -8.69 -18.13
CA LYS A 485 -14.36 -8.66 -17.64
C LYS A 485 -13.91 -7.25 -17.25
N ASN A 486 -14.27 -6.23 -18.03
CA ASN A 486 -13.97 -4.85 -17.69
C ASN A 486 -14.70 -4.39 -16.43
N ILE A 487 -15.97 -4.75 -16.23
CA ILE A 487 -16.71 -4.46 -15.00
C ILE A 487 -16.00 -5.08 -13.79
N ALA A 488 -15.63 -6.35 -13.86
CA ALA A 488 -14.93 -7.02 -12.77
C ALA A 488 -13.53 -6.41 -12.50
N LYS A 489 -12.81 -5.97 -13.54
CA LYS A 489 -11.54 -5.23 -13.39
C LYS A 489 -11.74 -3.87 -12.70
N VAL A 490 -12.78 -3.12 -13.07
CA VAL A 490 -13.13 -1.84 -12.43
C VAL A 490 -13.44 -2.03 -10.95
N ILE A 491 -14.06 -3.15 -10.58
CA ILE A 491 -14.31 -3.51 -9.19
C ILE A 491 -13.00 -3.86 -8.45
N GLY A 492 -11.97 -4.30 -9.16
CA GLY A 492 -10.67 -4.61 -8.57
C GLY A 492 -10.27 -6.08 -8.64
N VAL A 493 -11.04 -6.94 -9.31
CA VAL A 493 -10.63 -8.33 -9.54
C VAL A 493 -9.65 -8.37 -10.70
N MET A 494 -8.44 -8.82 -10.42
CA MET A 494 -7.38 -8.94 -11.42
C MET A 494 -7.49 -10.29 -12.14
N PHE A 495 -7.66 -10.21 -13.47
CA PHE A 495 -7.75 -11.41 -14.33
C PHE A 495 -6.43 -11.86 -14.93
N ASP A 496 -5.46 -10.96 -14.95
CA ASP A 496 -4.16 -11.28 -15.53
C ASP A 496 -3.22 -11.77 -14.43
N ASN A 497 -2.98 -13.08 -14.42
CA ASN A 497 -2.10 -13.73 -13.47
C ASN A 497 -0.71 -13.06 -13.38
N SER A 498 -0.22 -12.47 -14.48
CA SER A 498 1.10 -11.82 -14.48
C SER A 498 1.13 -10.56 -13.63
N THR A 499 0.08 -9.74 -13.69
CA THR A 499 -0.03 -8.49 -12.92
C THR A 499 -0.29 -8.77 -11.43
N TYR A 500 -1.18 -9.74 -11.15
CA TYR A 500 -1.48 -10.16 -9.78
C TYR A 500 -0.26 -10.79 -9.10
N ASP A 501 0.46 -11.66 -9.79
CA ASP A 501 1.66 -12.29 -9.28
C ASP A 501 2.78 -11.26 -9.00
N THR A 502 2.88 -10.23 -9.86
CA THR A 502 3.82 -9.12 -9.64
C THR A 502 3.43 -8.33 -8.41
N ALA A 503 2.18 -7.92 -8.29
CA ALA A 503 1.67 -7.19 -7.14
C ALA A 503 1.70 -8.06 -5.86
N GLY A 504 1.37 -9.34 -5.96
CA GLY A 504 1.38 -10.30 -4.85
C GLY A 504 2.77 -10.49 -4.24
N ARG A 505 3.84 -10.47 -5.05
CA ARG A 505 5.23 -10.53 -4.55
C ARG A 505 5.57 -9.41 -3.60
N PHE A 506 5.00 -8.23 -3.83
CA PHE A 506 5.24 -7.05 -3.01
C PHE A 506 4.25 -6.92 -1.85
N GLN A 507 3.13 -7.64 -1.91
CA GLN A 507 2.15 -7.70 -0.82
C GLN A 507 2.56 -8.66 0.29
N VAL A 508 3.14 -9.79 -0.08
CA VAL A 508 3.64 -10.79 0.87
C VAL A 508 5.13 -10.59 0.93
N GLY A 509 5.66 -10.12 2.04
CA GLY A 509 7.11 -9.95 2.23
C GLY A 509 7.85 -11.30 2.25
N ASP A 510 7.57 -12.16 1.29
CA ASP A 510 8.26 -13.42 1.12
C ASP A 510 9.65 -13.16 0.57
N ASN A 511 10.64 -13.55 1.34
CA ASN A 511 12.06 -13.45 0.99
C ASN A 511 12.47 -14.53 -0.03
N MET A 512 11.54 -14.94 -0.91
CA MET A 512 11.75 -16.01 -1.86
C MET A 512 12.40 -15.50 -3.14
N PRO A 513 13.47 -16.12 -3.63
CA PRO A 513 14.11 -15.73 -4.88
C PRO A 513 13.15 -15.86 -6.08
N ARG A 514 13.26 -14.94 -7.04
CA ARG A 514 12.41 -14.87 -8.25
C ARG A 514 12.27 -16.20 -8.99
N LYS A 515 13.35 -16.99 -9.07
CA LYS A 515 13.33 -18.31 -9.73
C LYS A 515 12.32 -19.27 -9.09
N TRP A 516 12.29 -19.32 -7.76
CA TRP A 516 11.37 -20.18 -7.01
C TRP A 516 9.93 -19.67 -7.03
N THR A 517 9.73 -18.37 -6.97
CA THR A 517 8.41 -17.78 -7.14
C THR A 517 7.84 -18.09 -8.52
N ASN A 518 8.67 -18.00 -9.57
CA ASN A 518 8.25 -18.35 -10.93
C ASN A 518 7.94 -19.86 -11.07
N ALA A 519 8.77 -20.73 -10.47
CA ALA A 519 8.52 -22.18 -10.48
C ALA A 519 7.19 -22.52 -9.80
N GLN A 520 6.93 -21.96 -8.62
CA GLN A 520 5.68 -22.15 -7.89
C GLN A 520 4.45 -21.64 -8.70
N ARG A 521 4.57 -20.45 -9.31
CA ARG A 521 3.53 -19.89 -10.17
C ARG A 521 3.24 -20.80 -11.37
N THR A 522 4.27 -21.25 -12.05
CA THR A 522 4.16 -22.15 -13.20
C THR A 522 3.47 -23.45 -12.80
N PHE A 523 3.85 -24.03 -11.67
CA PHE A 523 3.22 -25.21 -11.11
C PHE A 523 1.70 -25.02 -10.88
N PHE A 524 1.29 -23.95 -10.16
CA PHE A 524 -0.12 -23.69 -9.89
C PHE A 524 -0.93 -23.27 -11.14
N LYS A 525 -0.26 -22.76 -12.17
CA LYS A 525 -0.87 -22.53 -13.48
C LYS A 525 -1.18 -23.85 -14.19
N TYR A 526 -0.25 -24.81 -14.16
CA TYR A 526 -0.44 -26.11 -14.82
C TYR A 526 -1.39 -27.05 -14.08
N ASN A 527 -1.49 -26.98 -12.75
CA ASN A 527 -2.47 -27.77 -12.01
C ASN A 527 -3.89 -27.16 -12.00
N LEU A 528 -4.11 -26.09 -12.75
CA LEU A 528 -5.39 -25.39 -12.93
C LEU A 528 -5.97 -24.73 -11.67
N LEU A 529 -5.31 -24.77 -10.53
CA LEU A 529 -5.81 -24.18 -9.28
C LEU A 529 -5.98 -22.66 -9.39
N SER A 530 -4.98 -21.98 -9.98
CA SER A 530 -5.08 -20.53 -10.22
C SER A 530 -6.22 -20.18 -11.17
N TRP A 531 -6.42 -20.97 -12.22
CA TRP A 531 -7.53 -20.78 -13.14
C TRP A 531 -8.89 -20.94 -12.44
N TRP A 532 -9.03 -21.98 -11.62
CA TRP A 532 -10.25 -22.25 -10.86
C TRP A 532 -10.59 -21.12 -9.93
N THR A 533 -9.64 -20.74 -9.06
CA THR A 533 -9.82 -19.69 -8.07
C THR A 533 -10.17 -18.35 -8.70
N ASN A 534 -9.48 -17.95 -9.77
CA ASN A 534 -9.73 -16.69 -10.45
C ASN A 534 -11.09 -16.63 -11.13
N ASN A 535 -11.49 -17.69 -11.84
CA ASN A 535 -12.82 -17.72 -12.49
C ASN A 535 -13.96 -17.69 -11.46
N LEU A 536 -13.79 -18.37 -10.33
CA LEU A 536 -14.82 -18.38 -9.30
C LEU A 536 -14.92 -17.03 -8.58
N LYS A 537 -13.80 -16.35 -8.33
CA LYS A 537 -13.79 -14.98 -7.81
C LYS A 537 -14.45 -13.97 -8.77
N GLU A 538 -14.12 -14.07 -10.06
CA GLU A 538 -14.76 -13.26 -11.10
C GLU A 538 -16.27 -13.44 -11.07
N SER A 539 -16.71 -14.69 -11.06
CA SER A 539 -18.12 -15.03 -11.00
C SER A 539 -18.78 -14.51 -9.73
N ALA A 540 -18.09 -14.58 -8.58
CA ALA A 540 -18.59 -14.07 -7.32
C ALA A 540 -18.81 -12.54 -7.39
N VAL A 541 -17.82 -11.80 -7.86
CA VAL A 541 -17.93 -10.34 -7.96
C VAL A 541 -18.99 -9.92 -8.97
N LEU A 542 -19.05 -10.55 -10.13
CA LEU A 542 -20.08 -10.27 -11.14
C LEU A 542 -21.47 -10.65 -10.63
N GLY A 543 -21.60 -11.79 -9.94
CA GLY A 543 -22.86 -12.23 -9.32
C GLY A 543 -23.35 -11.22 -8.27
N MET A 544 -22.45 -10.71 -7.42
CA MET A 544 -22.78 -9.67 -6.45
C MET A 544 -23.14 -8.34 -7.12
N ALA A 545 -22.35 -7.90 -8.10
CA ALA A 545 -22.61 -6.67 -8.85
C ALA A 545 -23.97 -6.71 -9.58
N ASN A 546 -24.32 -7.87 -10.15
CA ASN A 546 -25.64 -8.11 -10.76
C ASN A 546 -26.76 -8.11 -9.71
N ASN A 547 -26.58 -8.78 -8.57
CA ASN A 547 -27.57 -8.80 -7.49
C ASN A 547 -27.88 -7.38 -7.00
N ILE A 548 -26.87 -6.55 -6.82
CA ILE A 548 -27.05 -5.15 -6.45
C ILE A 548 -27.84 -4.40 -7.52
N ALA A 549 -27.52 -4.59 -8.80
CA ALA A 549 -28.24 -3.94 -9.89
C ALA A 549 -29.71 -4.40 -9.99
N GLN A 550 -30.02 -5.67 -9.76
CA GLN A 550 -31.39 -6.19 -9.73
C GLN A 550 -32.25 -5.53 -8.63
N ASN A 551 -31.64 -5.11 -7.53
CA ASN A 551 -32.31 -4.46 -6.41
C ASN A 551 -32.40 -2.92 -6.53
N LYS A 552 -31.95 -2.30 -7.63
CA LYS A 552 -31.88 -0.84 -7.80
C LYS A 552 -33.22 -0.10 -7.60
N ASN A 553 -34.34 -0.76 -7.87
CA ASN A 553 -35.67 -0.17 -7.71
C ASN A 553 -36.17 -0.20 -6.25
N LEU A 554 -35.51 -0.93 -5.37
CA LEU A 554 -35.88 -1.01 -3.96
C LEU A 554 -35.23 0.10 -3.14
N THR A 555 -35.98 0.62 -2.19
CA THR A 555 -35.41 1.50 -1.14
C THR A 555 -34.59 0.66 -0.17
N PHE A 556 -33.67 1.29 0.56
CA PHE A 556 -32.76 0.60 1.50
C PHE A 556 -33.50 -0.33 2.47
N ASP A 557 -34.64 0.13 3.03
CA ASP A 557 -35.41 -0.64 3.99
C ASP A 557 -36.16 -1.84 3.39
N LYS A 558 -36.37 -1.83 2.07
CA LYS A 558 -37.02 -2.93 1.32
C LYS A 558 -36.01 -3.95 0.77
N LEU A 559 -34.71 -3.72 0.92
CA LEU A 559 -33.69 -4.68 0.56
C LEU A 559 -33.79 -5.95 1.42
N ASP A 560 -33.32 -7.08 0.87
CA ASP A 560 -33.15 -8.30 1.67
C ASP A 560 -32.39 -8.00 2.97
N PRO A 561 -32.84 -8.53 4.12
CA PRO A 561 -32.20 -8.24 5.41
C PRO A 561 -30.70 -8.59 5.45
N GLY A 562 -30.26 -9.67 4.77
CA GLY A 562 -28.85 -10.04 4.63
C GLY A 562 -28.06 -8.99 3.85
N LEU A 563 -28.58 -8.60 2.68
CA LEU A 563 -27.96 -7.55 1.85
C LEU A 563 -27.91 -6.21 2.58
N ARG A 564 -28.95 -5.84 3.30
CA ARG A 564 -28.99 -4.61 4.11
C ARG A 564 -27.98 -4.64 5.25
N THR A 565 -27.84 -5.78 5.94
CA THR A 565 -26.84 -5.98 6.99
C THR A 565 -25.42 -5.87 6.40
N LEU A 566 -25.19 -6.51 5.26
CA LEU A 566 -23.95 -6.42 4.52
C LEU A 566 -23.61 -4.96 4.18
N PHE A 567 -24.54 -4.22 3.61
CA PHE A 567 -24.32 -2.81 3.26
C PHE A 567 -23.90 -1.98 4.46
N LYS A 568 -24.57 -2.14 5.62
CA LYS A 568 -24.21 -1.43 6.86
C LYS A 568 -22.78 -1.73 7.32
N GLN A 569 -22.25 -2.94 7.08
CA GLN A 569 -20.87 -3.28 7.44
C GLN A 569 -19.81 -2.48 6.66
N TYR A 570 -20.20 -1.96 5.49
CA TYR A 570 -19.31 -1.17 4.61
C TYR A 570 -19.74 0.30 4.50
N ASP A 571 -20.40 0.81 5.54
CA ASP A 571 -20.89 2.19 5.65
C ASP A 571 -21.87 2.61 4.53
N ILE A 572 -22.52 1.61 3.88
CA ILE A 572 -23.58 1.87 2.89
C ILE A 572 -24.90 1.95 3.63
N ASN A 573 -25.44 3.16 3.76
CA ASN A 573 -26.72 3.48 4.38
C ASN A 573 -27.77 3.86 3.33
N SER A 574 -28.94 4.33 3.75
CA SER A 574 -30.02 4.74 2.85
C SER A 574 -29.62 5.86 1.87
N THR A 575 -28.83 6.83 2.34
CA THR A 575 -28.34 7.95 1.52
C THR A 575 -27.38 7.45 0.44
N THR A 576 -26.34 6.71 0.85
CA THR A 576 -25.32 6.16 -0.07
C THR A 576 -25.91 5.13 -1.02
N TRP A 577 -26.87 4.29 -0.56
CA TRP A 577 -27.60 3.39 -1.44
C TRP A 577 -28.39 4.12 -2.51
N ASN A 578 -29.08 5.22 -2.16
CA ASN A 578 -29.80 6.04 -3.13
C ASN A 578 -28.89 6.66 -4.19
N ILE A 579 -27.64 6.96 -3.87
CA ILE A 579 -26.65 7.41 -4.83
C ILE A 579 -26.22 6.21 -5.72
N ILE A 580 -25.82 5.08 -5.13
CA ILE A 580 -25.38 3.89 -5.86
C ILE A 580 -26.43 3.44 -6.88
N ARG A 581 -27.68 3.26 -6.46
CA ARG A 581 -28.74 2.73 -7.32
C ARG A 581 -29.14 3.64 -8.49
N ARG A 582 -28.82 4.94 -8.41
CA ARG A 582 -29.08 5.90 -9.48
C ARG A 582 -27.90 6.10 -10.44
N THR A 583 -26.67 6.03 -9.92
CA THR A 583 -25.47 6.44 -10.67
C THR A 583 -24.62 5.27 -11.12
N ALA A 584 -24.62 4.17 -10.39
CA ALA A 584 -23.61 3.13 -10.56
C ALA A 584 -24.09 1.88 -11.34
N MET A 585 -25.17 1.99 -12.13
CA MET A 585 -25.70 0.84 -12.87
C MET A 585 -25.38 0.95 -14.36
N LYS A 586 -24.86 -0.13 -14.92
CA LYS A 586 -24.51 -0.26 -16.33
C LYS A 586 -25.08 -1.55 -16.92
N LYS A 587 -25.58 -1.48 -18.15
CA LYS A 587 -26.02 -2.65 -18.93
C LYS A 587 -24.86 -3.19 -19.74
N ALA A 588 -24.68 -4.50 -19.70
CA ALA A 588 -23.79 -5.22 -20.60
C ALA A 588 -24.46 -5.49 -21.95
N ASP A 589 -23.67 -5.91 -22.96
CA ASP A 589 -24.15 -6.19 -24.32
C ASP A 589 -25.29 -7.21 -24.40
N ASP A 590 -25.37 -8.12 -23.42
CA ASP A 590 -26.44 -9.13 -23.31
C ASP A 590 -27.68 -8.62 -22.55
N GLY A 591 -27.73 -7.34 -22.23
CA GLY A 591 -28.82 -6.70 -21.49
C GLY A 591 -28.76 -6.89 -19.97
N THR A 592 -27.82 -7.67 -19.44
CA THR A 592 -27.63 -7.85 -18.00
C THR A 592 -27.11 -6.57 -17.35
N GLU A 593 -27.70 -6.16 -16.25
CA GLU A 593 -27.25 -4.98 -15.51
C GLU A 593 -26.29 -5.36 -14.37
N PHE A 594 -25.29 -4.51 -14.15
CA PHE A 594 -24.27 -4.67 -13.12
C PHE A 594 -23.97 -3.34 -12.43
N LEU A 595 -23.49 -3.43 -11.20
CA LEU A 595 -22.84 -2.30 -10.54
C LEU A 595 -21.52 -1.98 -11.25
N ASP A 596 -21.34 -0.74 -11.71
CA ASP A 596 -20.10 -0.24 -12.32
C ASP A 596 -19.52 0.90 -11.48
N LEU A 597 -18.40 0.62 -10.81
CA LEU A 597 -17.75 1.57 -9.91
C LEU A 597 -17.09 2.77 -10.62
N SER A 598 -16.86 2.68 -11.94
CA SER A 598 -16.25 3.79 -12.71
C SER A 598 -17.15 5.03 -12.74
N THR A 599 -18.45 4.86 -12.54
CA THR A 599 -19.40 5.96 -12.50
C THR A 599 -19.43 6.69 -11.16
N LEU A 600 -18.97 6.04 -10.08
CA LEU A 600 -18.88 6.65 -8.74
C LEU A 600 -17.83 7.76 -8.66
N ASP A 601 -16.85 7.78 -9.56
CA ASP A 601 -15.88 8.88 -9.63
C ASP A 601 -16.53 10.21 -10.04
N ASN A 602 -17.70 10.15 -10.67
CA ASN A 602 -18.42 11.30 -11.22
C ASN A 602 -19.61 11.76 -10.35
N ILE A 603 -19.71 11.28 -9.09
CA ILE A 603 -20.74 11.80 -8.18
C ILE A 603 -20.56 13.29 -7.96
N SER A 604 -21.67 14.02 -7.86
CA SER A 604 -21.67 15.46 -7.68
C SER A 604 -21.10 15.86 -6.31
N ASP A 605 -20.66 17.10 -6.19
CA ASP A 605 -20.23 17.67 -4.90
C ASP A 605 -21.38 17.72 -3.88
N ILE A 606 -22.62 17.88 -4.35
CA ILE A 606 -23.81 17.82 -3.50
C ILE A 606 -23.98 16.43 -2.90
N GLU A 607 -23.83 15.37 -3.72
CA GLU A 607 -23.90 14.00 -3.23
C GLU A 607 -22.76 13.67 -2.27
N ALA A 608 -21.54 14.16 -2.54
CA ALA A 608 -20.41 14.01 -1.63
C ALA A 608 -20.66 14.71 -0.27
N LYS A 609 -21.29 15.89 -0.25
CA LYS A 609 -21.74 16.55 0.98
C LYS A 609 -22.74 15.70 1.75
N LEU A 610 -23.74 15.15 1.06
CA LEU A 610 -24.74 14.26 1.67
C LEU A 610 -24.12 13.01 2.29
N ILE A 611 -23.09 12.42 1.65
CA ILE A 611 -22.36 11.27 2.17
C ILE A 611 -21.63 11.61 3.47
N SER A 612 -20.97 12.74 3.52
CA SER A 612 -20.11 13.15 4.65
C SER A 612 -20.87 13.78 5.82
N GLY A 613 -22.02 14.39 5.55
CA GLY A 613 -22.75 15.23 6.49
C GLY A 613 -22.02 16.54 6.83
N LEU A 614 -21.04 16.95 6.02
CA LEU A 614 -20.32 18.23 6.20
C LEU A 614 -21.04 19.36 5.45
N ASP A 615 -21.25 20.48 6.11
CA ASP A 615 -21.94 21.64 5.52
C ASP A 615 -21.10 22.30 4.41
N ASN A 616 -19.82 22.54 4.66
CA ASN A 616 -18.90 23.24 3.76
C ASN A 616 -17.55 22.52 3.60
N PRO A 617 -17.53 21.32 2.99
CA PRO A 617 -16.28 20.62 2.76
C PRO A 617 -15.43 21.36 1.72
N SER A 618 -14.13 21.43 1.97
CA SER A 618 -13.15 21.93 1.01
C SER A 618 -13.06 21.03 -0.23
N ALA A 619 -12.51 21.53 -1.32
CA ALA A 619 -12.30 20.75 -2.55
C ALA A 619 -11.46 19.46 -2.29
N ARG A 620 -10.49 19.51 -1.36
CA ARG A 620 -9.72 18.37 -0.92
C ARG A 620 -10.60 17.32 -0.21
N GLU A 621 -11.43 17.76 0.73
CA GLU A 621 -12.36 16.88 1.45
C GLU A 621 -13.36 16.24 0.50
N LEU A 622 -13.89 16.99 -0.47
CA LEU A 622 -14.78 16.43 -1.49
C LEU A 622 -14.10 15.30 -2.30
N ARG A 623 -12.86 15.50 -2.74
CA ARG A 623 -12.10 14.42 -3.44
C ARG A 623 -11.94 13.21 -2.54
N ASN A 624 -11.54 13.39 -1.27
CA ASN A 624 -11.38 12.30 -0.32
C ASN A 624 -12.68 11.55 -0.06
N ILE A 625 -13.81 12.26 0.07
CA ILE A 625 -15.12 11.66 0.28
C ILE A 625 -15.50 10.78 -0.92
N LYS A 626 -15.35 11.28 -2.14
CA LYS A 626 -15.64 10.53 -3.37
C LYS A 626 -14.79 9.29 -3.50
N ASP A 627 -13.48 9.42 -3.28
CA ASP A 627 -12.54 8.31 -3.37
C ASP A 627 -12.75 7.26 -2.25
N SER A 628 -12.98 7.70 -1.02
CA SER A 628 -13.29 6.80 0.11
C SER A 628 -14.62 6.07 -0.09
N PHE A 629 -15.63 6.72 -0.66
CA PHE A 629 -16.89 6.08 -0.98
C PHE A 629 -16.73 4.99 -2.03
N ARG A 630 -16.05 5.28 -3.13
CA ARG A 630 -15.71 4.28 -4.14
C ARG A 630 -14.91 3.12 -3.53
N THR A 631 -13.91 3.43 -2.72
CA THR A 631 -13.06 2.43 -2.06
C THR A 631 -13.86 1.54 -1.11
N SER A 632 -14.85 2.08 -0.39
CA SER A 632 -15.73 1.29 0.47
C SER A 632 -16.59 0.31 -0.33
N VAL A 633 -17.21 0.76 -1.43
CA VAL A 633 -18.03 -0.11 -2.29
C VAL A 633 -17.19 -1.18 -2.97
N SER A 634 -16.02 -0.82 -3.49
CA SER A 634 -15.04 -1.77 -4.04
C SER A 634 -14.58 -2.77 -2.97
N GLY A 635 -14.25 -2.27 -1.78
CA GLY A 635 -13.82 -3.07 -0.65
C GLY A 635 -14.85 -4.10 -0.22
N MET A 636 -16.15 -3.74 -0.24
CA MET A 636 -17.23 -4.69 0.01
C MET A 636 -17.20 -5.86 -0.97
N LEU A 637 -17.15 -5.58 -2.26
CA LEU A 637 -17.18 -6.63 -3.29
C LEU A 637 -15.94 -7.53 -3.22
N LEU A 638 -14.75 -6.93 -3.03
CA LEU A 638 -13.48 -7.65 -2.93
C LEU A 638 -13.39 -8.49 -1.67
N ASP A 639 -13.78 -7.95 -0.53
CA ASP A 639 -13.79 -8.67 0.74
C ASP A 639 -14.78 -9.85 0.67
N ARG A 640 -16.00 -9.61 0.17
CA ARG A 640 -17.01 -10.68 0.00
C ARG A 640 -16.59 -11.74 -1.00
N ALA A 641 -15.82 -11.42 -2.02
CA ALA A 641 -15.23 -12.42 -2.91
C ALA A 641 -14.30 -13.40 -2.16
N THR A 642 -13.64 -12.96 -1.08
CA THR A 642 -12.83 -13.86 -0.22
C THR A 642 -13.67 -14.78 0.68
N TYR A 643 -14.97 -14.51 0.83
CA TYR A 643 -15.92 -15.42 1.48
C TYR A 643 -16.54 -16.40 0.51
N ALA A 644 -16.71 -16.01 -0.74
CA ALA A 644 -17.18 -16.89 -1.81
C ALA A 644 -16.08 -17.89 -2.21
N VAL A 645 -14.84 -17.44 -2.26
CA VAL A 645 -13.64 -18.28 -2.49
C VAL A 645 -12.72 -18.09 -1.30
N ILE A 646 -12.69 -19.08 -0.42
CA ILE A 646 -12.02 -18.96 0.89
C ILE A 646 -10.53 -18.72 0.72
N GLU A 647 -10.07 -17.58 1.26
CA GLU A 647 -8.65 -17.24 1.37
C GLU A 647 -8.30 -16.81 2.80
N PRO A 648 -7.08 -17.13 3.27
CA PRO A 648 -6.59 -16.62 4.55
C PRO A 648 -6.46 -15.11 4.51
N ASP A 649 -7.24 -14.43 5.35
CA ASP A 649 -7.21 -12.98 5.51
C ASP A 649 -6.13 -12.51 6.52
N ALA A 650 -6.06 -11.20 6.74
CA ALA A 650 -5.11 -10.60 7.68
C ALA A 650 -5.32 -11.10 9.12
N ARG A 651 -6.55 -11.40 9.51
CA ARG A 651 -6.87 -11.93 10.84
C ARG A 651 -6.31 -13.33 11.04
N VAL A 652 -6.59 -14.24 10.11
CA VAL A 652 -6.06 -15.61 10.14
C VAL A 652 -4.53 -15.59 10.15
N LYS A 653 -3.92 -14.73 9.34
CA LYS A 653 -2.46 -14.56 9.32
C LYS A 653 -1.93 -14.11 10.68
N ALA A 654 -2.53 -13.11 11.31
CA ALA A 654 -2.12 -12.61 12.62
C ALA A 654 -2.25 -13.68 13.71
N GLU A 655 -3.36 -14.41 13.72
CA GLU A 655 -3.61 -15.49 14.70
C GLU A 655 -2.60 -16.63 14.57
N LEU A 656 -2.24 -17.00 13.36
CA LEU A 656 -1.34 -18.11 13.10
C LEU A 656 0.14 -17.73 13.28
N THR A 657 0.53 -16.51 12.88
CA THR A 657 1.93 -16.08 12.95
C THR A 657 2.33 -15.47 14.29
N ARG A 658 1.37 -14.96 15.08
CA ARG A 658 1.56 -14.42 16.44
C ARG A 658 2.72 -13.45 16.57
N SER A 659 2.87 -12.50 15.65
CA SER A 659 4.00 -11.54 15.58
C SER A 659 5.39 -12.21 15.48
N SER A 660 5.46 -13.46 15.04
CA SER A 660 6.74 -14.15 14.88
C SER A 660 7.56 -13.50 13.78
N ILE A 661 8.85 -13.27 14.05
CA ILE A 661 9.77 -12.65 13.11
C ILE A 661 10.27 -13.69 12.11
N ALA A 662 10.15 -13.42 10.81
CA ALA A 662 10.68 -14.28 9.75
C ALA A 662 12.22 -14.37 9.86
N GLY A 663 12.77 -15.55 9.54
CA GLY A 663 14.21 -15.78 9.64
C GLY A 663 14.74 -16.04 11.05
N THR A 664 13.86 -16.19 12.04
CA THR A 664 14.19 -16.79 13.34
C THR A 664 13.73 -18.24 13.34
N PHE A 665 14.39 -19.10 14.11
CA PHE A 665 14.02 -20.53 14.18
C PHE A 665 12.53 -20.72 14.54
N MET A 666 12.09 -20.08 15.61
CA MET A 666 10.68 -20.14 16.06
C MET A 666 9.73 -19.54 15.01
N GLY A 667 10.11 -18.41 14.43
CA GLY A 667 9.31 -17.75 13.39
C GLY A 667 9.10 -18.62 12.16
N GLU A 668 10.13 -19.33 11.72
CA GLU A 668 10.03 -20.21 10.56
C GLU A 668 9.28 -21.52 10.88
N ALA A 669 9.45 -22.07 12.07
CA ALA A 669 8.68 -23.23 12.53
C ALA A 669 7.17 -22.91 12.58
N ILE A 670 6.81 -21.77 13.16
CA ILE A 670 5.41 -21.30 13.19
C ILE A 670 4.85 -21.12 11.78
N ARG A 671 5.60 -20.48 10.88
CA ARG A 671 5.17 -20.24 9.49
C ARG A 671 4.99 -21.54 8.71
N PHE A 672 5.84 -22.52 8.93
CA PHE A 672 5.72 -23.83 8.29
C PHE A 672 4.43 -24.56 8.74
N ILE A 673 4.13 -24.53 10.04
CA ILE A 673 2.88 -25.11 10.60
C ILE A 673 1.66 -24.32 10.11
N ALA A 674 1.74 -22.99 10.14
CA ALA A 674 0.66 -22.07 9.75
C ALA A 674 0.24 -22.23 8.30
N GLN A 675 1.20 -22.53 7.41
CA GLN A 675 0.96 -22.65 5.97
C GLN A 675 -0.18 -23.60 5.60
N PHE A 676 -0.28 -24.74 6.28
CA PHE A 676 -1.31 -25.75 5.99
C PHE A 676 -2.56 -25.60 6.88
N LYS A 677 -2.45 -24.87 8.00
CA LYS A 677 -3.58 -24.61 8.89
C LYS A 677 -4.39 -23.37 8.49
N ALA A 678 -3.83 -22.49 7.69
CA ALA A 678 -4.47 -21.23 7.33
C ALA A 678 -5.80 -21.43 6.60
N PHE A 679 -5.87 -22.36 5.65
CA PHE A 679 -7.08 -22.63 4.91
C PHE A 679 -8.21 -23.25 5.77
N PRO A 680 -8.01 -24.34 6.52
CA PRO A 680 -9.03 -24.85 7.44
C PRO A 680 -9.53 -23.83 8.46
N VAL A 681 -8.60 -23.05 9.04
CA VAL A 681 -8.95 -21.99 9.99
C VAL A 681 -9.81 -20.91 9.31
N SER A 682 -9.49 -20.55 8.07
CA SER A 682 -10.27 -19.59 7.29
C SER A 682 -11.69 -20.08 7.01
N ILE A 683 -11.86 -21.36 6.64
CA ILE A 683 -13.17 -21.96 6.45
C ILE A 683 -14.00 -21.84 7.73
N ILE A 684 -13.45 -22.31 8.85
CA ILE A 684 -14.16 -22.29 10.15
C ILE A 684 -14.55 -20.84 10.50
N MET A 685 -13.62 -19.91 10.44
CA MET A 685 -13.87 -18.51 10.86
C MET A 685 -14.86 -17.81 9.93
N LYS A 686 -14.74 -17.96 8.62
CA LYS A 686 -15.59 -17.26 7.64
C LYS A 686 -16.96 -17.90 7.53
N THR A 687 -17.04 -19.22 7.44
CA THR A 687 -18.34 -19.93 7.31
C THR A 687 -19.15 -19.83 8.59
N LEU A 688 -18.59 -20.21 9.75
CA LEU A 688 -19.31 -20.10 11.02
C LEU A 688 -19.61 -18.65 11.38
N GLY A 689 -18.71 -17.71 11.06
CA GLY A 689 -18.94 -16.28 11.28
C GLY A 689 -20.13 -15.76 10.47
N ARG A 690 -20.25 -16.18 9.22
CA ARG A 690 -21.37 -15.84 8.33
C ARG A 690 -22.70 -16.42 8.84
N GLU A 691 -22.74 -17.70 9.12
CA GLU A 691 -23.96 -18.37 9.59
C GLU A 691 -24.41 -17.80 10.95
N LYS A 692 -23.49 -17.52 11.84
CA LYS A 692 -23.80 -16.84 13.10
C LYS A 692 -24.37 -15.43 12.91
N SER A 693 -23.96 -14.72 11.86
CA SER A 693 -24.52 -13.40 11.50
C SER A 693 -25.99 -13.48 11.12
N PHE A 694 -26.44 -14.56 10.45
CA PHE A 694 -27.85 -14.77 10.15
C PHE A 694 -28.69 -14.91 11.43
N ILE A 695 -28.20 -15.67 12.38
CA ILE A 695 -28.88 -15.87 13.67
C ILE A 695 -29.05 -14.54 14.41
N HIS A 696 -27.98 -13.74 14.48
CA HIS A 696 -28.03 -12.43 15.11
C HIS A 696 -28.91 -11.41 14.37
N ALA A 697 -29.09 -11.56 13.06
CA ALA A 697 -29.99 -10.74 12.27
C ALA A 697 -31.47 -11.17 12.36
N GLY A 698 -31.82 -12.12 13.24
CA GLY A 698 -33.16 -12.64 13.36
C GLY A 698 -33.58 -13.60 12.25
N GLN A 699 -32.62 -14.11 11.48
CA GLN A 699 -32.84 -15.04 10.36
C GLN A 699 -32.38 -16.45 10.73
N THR A 700 -32.86 -16.95 11.87
CA THR A 700 -32.40 -18.22 12.45
C THR A 700 -32.57 -19.40 11.48
N ALA A 701 -33.66 -19.44 10.72
CA ALA A 701 -33.89 -20.47 9.72
C ALA A 701 -32.79 -20.50 8.63
N ARG A 702 -32.31 -19.33 8.20
CA ARG A 702 -31.20 -19.21 7.23
C ARG A 702 -29.85 -19.61 7.81
N GLY A 703 -29.62 -19.42 9.11
CA GLY A 703 -28.35 -19.75 9.77
C GLY A 703 -28.23 -21.23 10.19
N LEU A 704 -29.30 -21.97 10.20
CA LEU A 704 -29.34 -23.39 10.55
C LEU A 704 -29.33 -24.32 9.34
N GLU A 705 -29.73 -23.85 8.16
CA GLU A 705 -29.64 -24.57 6.89
C GLU A 705 -28.20 -24.54 6.33
#